data_988989db558957504bc12b21ddbcd506
#
_entry.id   988989db558957504bc12b21ddbcd506
#
_cell.length_a   1.000
_cell.length_b   1.000
_cell.length_c   1.000
_cell.angle_alpha   90.00
_cell.angle_beta   90.00
_cell.angle_gamma   90.00
#
_symmetry.space_group_name_H-M   'P 1'
#
loop_
_entity.id
_entity.type
_entity.pdbx_description
1 polymer ?
#
loop_
_entity_poly.entity_id
_entity_poly.type
_entity_poly.pdbx_seq_one_letter_code
_entity_poly.pdbx_strand_id
1 'polypeptide(L)'
;MRRPASAAYANPSRIRQGRPFPRGAVFDGQGTNFALFSAHATRVELCLFDEQGTEVRVDLPEYTNEIWHGYLPDVKPGQRYGYRVHGPYEPTEGHRFNHNKLLMDPYAREMDGDLIWADELYGYTVGHPDGDLSFDERDSAPFMPKCVVVEDTYDWEDDARLLTPWNETVIYETHVRGYTMRNPQVPEAVRGTFAGLAQPQVLQYIKDLGITAVELLPVHAYLDDQHLLDKDLRNYWGYNTIGFFALKSRYLSSGHRDEFRDMVRAMHKQGLEVILDVVYNHTAEGSELGPTLSFKGIDNASYYRLAEDKRYYINDTGTGNTLNLSNSRVIQFVNDSLRYWAGEMHVDGFRFDLATILGREPSGFDQRGGFLDACNQDPLLSEVKLIAEPWDCGPGGYQVGHFPPGWSEWNDKFRDNAREFWKGEDGKLAEFATRFTGSADLFDRRGRRPWASVNFITAHDGFTLRDLVSYNEKHNIANGEDNRDGSSNDGSCNYGEEGDTDNADVLQIRERQMKNLLATLLLSQGTPMMLAGDERAQSQGGNNNTYCQDNEITWLDWENDPTDGRLTDFVKALTQLRKRYPILSRGRFLNGQYNEEAGLRDLTWLNPGGTEMDDAHWTDAGARSVGLLLEGKAQTSGVKELANDATLLIVINAYHEGVTFTLPSADEPVHWKLAFSTDEALEVDMMPAGASEFLAPPRSVSVFECKNDQ
;
A
#
# COMPACT_ATOMS: atom_id res chain seq x y z
N MET A 1 32.07 -5.29 -7.76
CA MET A 1 33.17 -5.73 -6.87
C MET A 1 33.16 -7.25 -6.81
N ARG A 2 34.31 -7.92 -6.79
CA ARG A 2 34.40 -9.39 -6.78
C ARG A 2 33.82 -9.93 -5.47
N ARG A 3 32.91 -10.94 -5.53
CA ARG A 3 32.54 -11.74 -4.38
C ARG A 3 33.79 -12.20 -3.64
N PRO A 4 33.85 -12.15 -2.29
CA PRO A 4 35.00 -12.66 -1.57
C PRO A 4 35.17 -14.16 -1.86
N ALA A 5 36.40 -14.60 -1.98
CA ALA A 5 36.78 -15.95 -2.32
C ALA A 5 36.26 -16.96 -1.28
N SER A 6 35.75 -18.08 -1.80
CA SER A 6 35.39 -19.37 -1.17
C SER A 6 35.31 -19.35 0.35
N ALA A 7 34.07 -19.34 0.91
CA ALA A 7 33.85 -19.74 2.29
C ALA A 7 34.40 -21.15 2.51
N ALA A 8 35.28 -21.31 3.46
CA ALA A 8 35.75 -22.62 3.87
C ALA A 8 34.54 -23.46 4.32
N TYR A 9 34.45 -24.70 3.84
CA TYR A 9 33.37 -25.62 4.13
C TYR A 9 33.14 -25.72 5.65
N ALA A 10 31.94 -25.40 6.10
CA ALA A 10 31.59 -25.55 7.51
C ALA A 10 31.78 -26.98 7.96
N ASN A 11 32.49 -27.19 9.05
CA ASN A 11 32.66 -28.53 9.62
C ASN A 11 31.47 -28.86 10.55
N PRO A 12 30.53 -29.73 10.13
CA PRO A 12 29.35 -30.10 10.91
C PRO A 12 29.65 -30.57 12.32
N SER A 13 30.79 -31.22 12.54
CA SER A 13 31.19 -31.74 13.86
C SER A 13 31.54 -30.65 14.88
N ARG A 14 31.58 -29.37 14.48
CA ARG A 14 31.88 -28.22 15.35
C ARG A 14 30.66 -27.45 15.85
N ILE A 15 29.43 -27.94 15.57
CA ILE A 15 28.22 -27.29 16.06
C ILE A 15 28.22 -27.22 17.59
N ARG A 16 27.81 -26.06 18.10
CA ARG A 16 27.72 -25.76 19.55
C ARG A 16 26.27 -25.43 19.88
N GLN A 17 25.96 -25.30 21.18
CA GLN A 17 24.64 -25.04 21.71
C GLN A 17 23.90 -23.88 21.03
N GLY A 18 24.56 -22.74 20.79
CA GLY A 18 23.89 -21.56 20.23
C GLY A 18 22.92 -20.87 21.20
N ARG A 19 22.04 -20.03 20.65
CA ARG A 19 21.05 -19.23 21.40
C ARG A 19 19.69 -19.26 20.68
N PRO A 20 18.55 -19.28 21.41
CA PRO A 20 17.21 -19.27 20.78
C PRO A 20 16.82 -17.89 20.19
N PHE A 21 17.60 -16.83 20.45
CA PHE A 21 17.37 -15.47 19.94
C PHE A 21 18.70 -14.77 19.62
N PRO A 22 18.70 -13.87 18.60
CA PRO A 22 17.63 -13.60 17.62
C PRO A 22 17.35 -14.83 16.75
N ARG A 23 16.16 -14.88 16.14
CA ARG A 23 15.79 -15.96 15.20
C ARG A 23 16.43 -15.75 13.83
N GLY A 24 16.45 -16.82 13.02
CA GLY A 24 17.13 -16.87 11.73
C GLY A 24 18.61 -17.15 11.84
N ALA A 25 19.35 -16.87 10.78
CA ALA A 25 20.80 -17.00 10.69
C ALA A 25 21.47 -15.67 11.04
N VAL A 26 22.14 -15.60 12.20
CA VAL A 26 22.76 -14.37 12.72
C VAL A 26 24.26 -14.54 12.85
N PHE A 27 25.03 -13.84 12.00
CA PHE A 27 26.48 -13.79 12.07
C PHE A 27 26.94 -12.80 13.15
N ASP A 28 27.90 -13.21 13.99
CA ASP A 28 28.40 -12.42 15.12
C ASP A 28 29.85 -11.89 14.94
N GLY A 29 30.38 -11.96 13.73
CA GLY A 29 31.76 -11.62 13.40
C GLY A 29 32.74 -12.82 13.49
N GLN A 30 32.33 -13.94 14.08
CA GLN A 30 33.15 -15.15 14.23
C GLN A 30 32.50 -16.37 13.60
N GLY A 31 31.18 -16.54 13.80
CA GLY A 31 30.38 -17.64 13.29
C GLY A 31 28.92 -17.26 13.21
N THR A 32 28.06 -18.22 12.93
CA THR A 32 26.63 -17.98 12.72
C THR A 32 25.80 -18.78 13.72
N ASN A 33 24.89 -18.10 14.39
CA ASN A 33 23.84 -18.70 15.20
C ASN A 33 22.60 -18.91 14.31
N PHE A 34 22.04 -20.13 14.36
CA PHE A 34 20.80 -20.49 13.67
C PHE A 34 19.72 -20.75 14.72
N ALA A 35 18.54 -20.17 14.55
CA ALA A 35 17.42 -20.34 15.46
C ALA A 35 16.10 -20.38 14.68
N LEU A 36 15.35 -21.49 14.79
CA LEU A 36 14.12 -21.77 14.06
C LEU A 36 13.00 -22.13 15.04
N PHE A 37 11.84 -21.46 14.91
CA PHE A 37 10.63 -21.83 15.64
C PHE A 37 9.96 -23.04 15.02
N SER A 38 9.73 -24.09 15.78
CA SER A 38 8.82 -25.19 15.47
C SER A 38 8.45 -25.94 16.76
N ALA A 39 7.19 -25.81 17.17
CA ALA A 39 6.68 -26.41 18.41
C ALA A 39 6.47 -27.92 18.30
N HIS A 40 6.10 -28.40 17.10
CA HIS A 40 5.69 -29.79 16.88
C HIS A 40 6.74 -30.63 16.15
N ALA A 41 7.88 -30.05 15.78
CA ALA A 41 9.00 -30.80 15.21
C ALA A 41 9.62 -31.75 16.23
N THR A 42 10.08 -32.89 15.75
CA THR A 42 10.83 -33.88 16.55
C THR A 42 12.34 -33.79 16.32
N ARG A 43 12.77 -33.16 15.23
CA ARG A 43 14.18 -32.95 14.84
C ARG A 43 14.24 -31.88 13.76
N VAL A 44 15.27 -31.04 13.79
CA VAL A 44 15.54 -30.04 12.75
C VAL A 44 16.96 -30.21 12.23
N GLU A 45 17.11 -30.41 10.94
CA GLU A 45 18.39 -30.43 10.23
C GLU A 45 18.63 -29.10 9.55
N LEU A 46 19.73 -28.42 9.89
CA LEU A 46 20.28 -27.32 9.11
C LEU A 46 21.03 -27.90 7.91
N CYS A 47 20.66 -27.50 6.72
CA CYS A 47 21.24 -27.91 5.45
C CYS A 47 22.16 -26.80 4.95
N LEU A 48 23.44 -27.09 4.76
CA LEU A 48 24.44 -26.16 4.24
C LEU A 48 24.84 -26.59 2.84
N PHE A 49 24.92 -25.62 1.92
CA PHE A 49 25.22 -25.88 0.50
C PHE A 49 26.54 -25.24 0.10
N ASP A 50 27.37 -25.99 -0.65
CA ASP A 50 28.56 -25.43 -1.28
C ASP A 50 28.24 -24.74 -2.63
N GLU A 51 29.28 -24.23 -3.31
CA GLU A 51 29.11 -23.55 -4.60
C GLU A 51 28.60 -24.49 -5.69
N GLN A 52 28.81 -25.79 -5.56
CA GLN A 52 28.35 -26.82 -6.48
C GLN A 52 26.93 -27.32 -6.15
N GLY A 53 26.35 -26.86 -5.05
CA GLY A 53 25.03 -27.28 -4.59
C GLY A 53 25.04 -28.58 -3.80
N THR A 54 26.21 -29.06 -3.35
CA THR A 54 26.32 -30.26 -2.50
C THR A 54 25.78 -29.92 -1.10
N GLU A 55 24.84 -30.71 -0.60
CA GLU A 55 24.20 -30.57 0.69
C GLU A 55 24.96 -31.28 1.82
N VAL A 56 25.20 -30.59 2.91
CA VAL A 56 25.67 -31.14 4.19
C VAL A 56 24.67 -30.83 5.26
N ARG A 57 24.23 -31.83 6.02
CA ARG A 57 23.19 -31.69 7.05
C ARG A 57 23.80 -31.74 8.46
N VAL A 58 23.27 -30.90 9.33
CA VAL A 58 23.68 -30.77 10.73
C VAL A 58 22.44 -30.67 11.58
N ASP A 59 22.30 -31.56 12.58
CA ASP A 59 21.21 -31.44 13.54
C ASP A 59 21.38 -30.19 14.40
N LEU A 60 20.32 -29.39 14.59
CA LEU A 60 20.31 -28.36 15.61
C LEU A 60 20.24 -29.04 16.98
N PRO A 61 21.25 -28.83 17.85
CA PRO A 61 21.41 -29.65 19.03
C PRO A 61 20.50 -29.29 20.20
N GLU A 62 19.92 -28.08 20.20
CA GLU A 62 19.20 -27.54 21.34
C GLU A 62 17.78 -27.13 20.98
N TYR A 63 16.88 -27.34 21.95
CA TYR A 63 15.46 -26.92 21.85
C TYR A 63 15.06 -26.17 23.12
N THR A 64 14.78 -24.89 22.99
CA THR A 64 14.47 -24.01 24.12
C THR A 64 13.23 -23.16 23.81
N ASN A 65 12.16 -23.32 24.59
CA ASN A 65 10.92 -22.55 24.41
C ASN A 65 10.39 -22.59 22.96
N GLU A 66 10.30 -23.78 22.38
CA GLU A 66 9.81 -24.06 21.02
C GLU A 66 10.76 -23.60 19.89
N ILE A 67 11.99 -23.19 20.24
CA ILE A 67 13.02 -22.76 19.29
C ILE A 67 14.13 -23.79 19.20
N TRP A 68 14.37 -24.31 18.00
CA TRP A 68 15.54 -25.14 17.67
C TRP A 68 16.71 -24.25 17.37
N HIS A 69 17.88 -24.50 17.97
CA HIS A 69 19.04 -23.63 17.77
C HIS A 69 20.39 -24.34 17.85
N GLY A 70 21.37 -23.74 17.19
CA GLY A 70 22.75 -24.19 17.17
C GLY A 70 23.70 -23.11 16.63
N TYR A 71 24.96 -23.17 17.02
CA TYR A 71 25.98 -22.22 16.60
C TYR A 71 27.11 -22.94 15.84
N LEU A 72 27.42 -22.44 14.64
CA LEU A 72 28.52 -22.93 13.80
C LEU A 72 29.62 -21.87 13.66
N PRO A 73 30.80 -22.07 14.28
CA PRO A 73 31.87 -21.08 14.33
C PRO A 73 32.54 -20.82 12.98
N ASP A 74 32.37 -21.72 12.01
CA ASP A 74 33.01 -21.61 10.70
C ASP A 74 32.06 -21.09 9.60
N VAL A 75 30.78 -20.89 9.90
CA VAL A 75 29.79 -20.35 8.95
C VAL A 75 29.85 -18.84 8.93
N LYS A 76 30.05 -18.30 7.72
CA LYS A 76 30.24 -16.87 7.45
C LYS A 76 29.22 -16.35 6.44
N PRO A 77 29.09 -15.00 6.29
CA PRO A 77 28.30 -14.40 5.23
C PRO A 77 28.62 -14.96 3.85
N GLY A 78 27.57 -15.19 3.05
CA GLY A 78 27.64 -15.87 1.76
C GLY A 78 27.36 -17.39 1.82
N GLN A 79 27.31 -18.01 3.02
CA GLN A 79 26.92 -19.40 3.15
C GLN A 79 25.45 -19.59 2.77
N ARG A 80 25.18 -20.49 1.83
CA ARG A 80 23.84 -20.93 1.45
C ARG A 80 23.32 -21.96 2.42
N TYR A 81 22.04 -21.85 2.83
CA TYR A 81 21.44 -22.77 3.77
C TYR A 81 19.93 -22.92 3.56
N GLY A 82 19.35 -23.88 4.25
CA GLY A 82 17.92 -24.13 4.42
C GLY A 82 17.70 -25.12 5.55
N TYR A 83 16.46 -25.56 5.73
CA TYR A 83 16.11 -26.49 6.77
C TYR A 83 15.38 -27.72 6.23
N ARG A 84 15.56 -28.88 6.90
CA ARG A 84 14.68 -30.03 6.80
C ARG A 84 14.13 -30.33 8.17
N VAL A 85 12.82 -30.41 8.27
CA VAL A 85 12.15 -30.52 9.56
C VAL A 85 11.40 -31.84 9.63
N HIS A 86 11.66 -32.60 10.69
CA HIS A 86 11.05 -33.88 11.00
C HIS A 86 9.91 -33.70 11.98
N GLY A 87 8.83 -34.43 11.79
CA GLY A 87 7.64 -34.40 12.62
C GLY A 87 6.55 -35.28 12.03
N PRO A 88 5.34 -35.29 12.60
CA PRO A 88 4.23 -36.08 12.07
C PRO A 88 3.78 -35.56 10.70
N TYR A 89 3.50 -36.47 9.76
CA TYR A 89 2.73 -36.17 8.58
C TYR A 89 1.31 -36.70 8.77
N GLU A 90 0.50 -35.89 9.39
CA GLU A 90 -0.88 -36.20 9.76
C GLU A 90 -1.77 -35.00 9.36
N PRO A 91 -2.06 -34.83 8.06
CA PRO A 91 -2.80 -33.66 7.56
C PRO A 91 -4.18 -33.46 8.21
N THR A 92 -4.87 -34.54 8.60
CA THR A 92 -6.16 -34.47 9.32
C THR A 92 -6.04 -33.87 10.73
N GLU A 93 -4.83 -33.87 11.34
CA GLU A 93 -4.52 -33.19 12.60
C GLU A 93 -3.79 -31.86 12.37
N GLY A 94 -3.62 -31.43 11.12
CA GLY A 94 -2.97 -30.18 10.76
C GLY A 94 -1.44 -30.25 10.66
N HIS A 95 -0.83 -31.44 10.74
CA HIS A 95 0.61 -31.63 10.68
C HIS A 95 1.07 -32.07 9.29
N ARG A 96 2.04 -31.33 8.70
CA ARG A 96 2.49 -31.53 7.33
C ARG A 96 4.01 -31.58 7.19
N PHE A 97 4.70 -32.12 8.23
CA PHE A 97 6.16 -32.26 8.20
C PHE A 97 6.59 -33.24 7.13
N ASN A 98 7.56 -32.87 6.31
CA ASN A 98 8.19 -33.78 5.35
C ASN A 98 9.68 -33.43 5.19
N HIS A 99 10.53 -34.23 5.81
CA HIS A 99 11.97 -34.03 5.82
C HIS A 99 12.67 -34.18 4.46
N ASN A 100 11.96 -34.67 3.42
CA ASN A 100 12.45 -34.67 2.06
C ASN A 100 12.35 -33.28 1.40
N LYS A 101 11.61 -32.35 2.01
CA LYS A 101 11.46 -31.00 1.48
C LYS A 101 12.46 -30.06 2.10
N LEU A 102 13.25 -29.39 1.26
CA LEU A 102 14.08 -28.27 1.70
C LEU A 102 13.19 -27.06 1.95
N LEU A 103 13.30 -26.47 3.13
CA LEU A 103 12.46 -25.36 3.57
C LEU A 103 13.29 -24.07 3.69
N MET A 104 12.72 -22.96 3.22
CA MET A 104 13.27 -21.64 3.44
C MET A 104 13.10 -21.23 4.89
N ASP A 105 14.10 -20.56 5.44
CA ASP A 105 14.02 -19.91 6.74
C ASP A 105 13.05 -18.72 6.68
N PRO A 106 12.00 -18.66 7.53
CA PRO A 106 11.11 -17.52 7.60
C PRO A 106 11.81 -16.18 7.86
N TYR A 107 12.98 -16.21 8.50
CA TYR A 107 13.81 -15.04 8.83
C TYR A 107 14.94 -14.79 7.82
N ALA A 108 14.96 -15.47 6.68
CA ALA A 108 15.99 -15.26 5.66
C ALA A 108 15.96 -13.82 5.13
N ARG A 109 17.10 -13.13 5.20
CA ARG A 109 17.28 -11.75 4.75
C ARG A 109 17.75 -11.65 3.29
N GLU A 110 18.20 -12.74 2.72
CA GLU A 110 18.63 -12.86 1.32
C GLU A 110 18.41 -14.29 0.85
N MET A 111 18.03 -14.43 -0.41
CA MET A 111 17.86 -15.71 -1.10
C MET A 111 18.69 -15.73 -2.38
N ASP A 112 19.29 -16.88 -2.69
CA ASP A 112 20.05 -17.14 -3.91
C ASP A 112 19.33 -18.18 -4.78
N GLY A 113 19.10 -17.81 -6.06
CA GLY A 113 18.31 -18.58 -7.01
C GLY A 113 16.82 -18.29 -6.98
N ASP A 114 16.12 -18.83 -7.95
CA ASP A 114 14.67 -18.72 -8.09
C ASP A 114 14.01 -20.08 -7.78
N LEU A 115 12.73 -20.06 -7.41
CA LEU A 115 11.93 -21.28 -7.31
C LEU A 115 11.68 -21.83 -8.72
N ILE A 116 11.91 -23.13 -8.90
CA ILE A 116 11.59 -23.87 -10.12
C ILE A 116 10.39 -24.75 -9.83
N TRP A 117 9.24 -24.45 -10.42
CA TRP A 117 8.03 -25.24 -10.19
C TRP A 117 8.17 -26.68 -10.64
N ALA A 118 7.91 -27.60 -9.73
CA ALA A 118 8.00 -29.05 -9.93
C ALA A 118 7.13 -29.79 -8.89
N ASP A 119 6.70 -30.99 -9.21
CA ASP A 119 5.89 -31.82 -8.30
C ASP A 119 6.64 -32.16 -6.99
N GLU A 120 7.96 -32.13 -7.01
CA GLU A 120 8.82 -32.34 -5.86
C GLU A 120 8.69 -31.29 -4.76
N LEU A 121 8.13 -30.12 -5.07
CA LEU A 121 7.87 -29.04 -4.09
C LEU A 121 6.72 -29.37 -3.13
N TYR A 122 5.88 -30.33 -3.48
CA TYR A 122 4.70 -30.70 -2.70
C TYR A 122 5.05 -31.75 -1.65
N GLY A 123 4.51 -31.61 -0.44
CA GLY A 123 4.71 -32.59 0.65
C GLY A 123 4.01 -33.91 0.41
N TYR A 124 3.09 -33.93 -0.54
CA TYR A 124 2.30 -35.08 -0.99
C TYR A 124 2.60 -35.40 -2.47
N THR A 125 2.25 -36.58 -2.90
CA THR A 125 2.43 -37.02 -4.32
C THR A 125 1.31 -36.39 -5.18
N VAL A 126 1.67 -35.48 -6.05
CA VAL A 126 0.73 -34.81 -6.99
C VAL A 126 0.07 -35.87 -7.88
N GLY A 127 -1.29 -35.77 -7.98
CA GLY A 127 -2.07 -36.74 -8.74
C GLY A 127 -2.38 -38.09 -8.03
N HIS A 128 -1.92 -38.29 -6.78
CA HIS A 128 -2.27 -39.47 -5.99
C HIS A 128 -3.79 -39.47 -5.64
N PRO A 129 -4.47 -40.65 -5.64
CA PRO A 129 -5.89 -40.73 -5.31
C PRO A 129 -6.28 -40.16 -3.95
N ASP A 130 -5.40 -40.27 -2.95
CA ASP A 130 -5.61 -39.76 -1.60
C ASP A 130 -5.24 -38.26 -1.48
N GLY A 131 -4.80 -37.62 -2.57
CA GLY A 131 -4.43 -36.20 -2.59
C GLY A 131 -3.35 -35.88 -1.57
N ASP A 132 -3.57 -34.81 -0.79
CA ASP A 132 -2.65 -34.30 0.23
C ASP A 132 -2.47 -35.23 1.47
N LEU A 133 -3.22 -36.32 1.57
CA LEU A 133 -2.99 -37.37 2.58
C LEU A 133 -1.88 -38.33 2.19
N SER A 134 -1.45 -38.34 0.92
CA SER A 134 -0.27 -39.10 0.48
C SER A 134 1.02 -38.41 0.93
N PHE A 135 2.13 -39.14 0.91
CA PHE A 135 3.46 -38.62 1.28
C PHE A 135 4.42 -38.70 0.09
N ASP A 136 5.07 -37.60 -0.24
CA ASP A 136 6.05 -37.56 -1.33
C ASP A 136 7.48 -37.66 -0.77
N GLU A 137 8.24 -38.69 -1.25
CA GLU A 137 9.60 -38.97 -0.77
C GLU A 137 10.69 -38.28 -1.61
N ARG A 138 10.31 -37.59 -2.71
CA ARG A 138 11.28 -36.94 -3.59
C ARG A 138 11.91 -35.72 -2.93
N ASP A 139 13.16 -35.43 -3.25
CA ASP A 139 13.91 -34.28 -2.75
C ASP A 139 13.55 -33.01 -3.51
N SER A 140 13.14 -31.97 -2.79
CA SER A 140 12.83 -30.65 -3.38
C SER A 140 14.05 -29.71 -3.50
N ALA A 141 15.19 -30.04 -2.90
CA ALA A 141 16.34 -29.12 -2.85
C ALA A 141 16.84 -28.61 -4.21
N PRO A 142 16.80 -29.39 -5.32
CA PRO A 142 17.20 -28.89 -6.63
C PRO A 142 16.31 -27.77 -7.18
N PHE A 143 15.07 -27.68 -6.71
CA PHE A 143 14.05 -26.78 -7.22
C PHE A 143 13.86 -25.53 -6.33
N MET A 144 14.48 -25.53 -5.14
CA MET A 144 14.33 -24.49 -4.13
C MET A 144 15.45 -23.45 -4.21
N PRO A 145 15.15 -22.15 -4.07
CA PRO A 145 16.16 -21.15 -3.75
C PRO A 145 16.82 -21.48 -2.41
N LYS A 146 18.01 -20.96 -2.17
CA LYS A 146 18.73 -21.15 -0.91
C LYS A 146 18.74 -19.85 -0.13
N CYS A 147 18.49 -19.91 1.17
CA CYS A 147 18.73 -18.81 2.08
C CYS A 147 20.22 -18.50 2.17
N VAL A 148 20.60 -17.25 2.37
CA VAL A 148 22.00 -16.83 2.46
C VAL A 148 22.24 -16.17 3.81
N VAL A 149 23.32 -16.58 4.49
CA VAL A 149 23.82 -15.88 5.68
C VAL A 149 24.37 -14.52 5.27
N VAL A 150 23.90 -13.47 5.91
CA VAL A 150 24.28 -12.09 5.58
C VAL A 150 24.98 -11.41 6.76
N GLU A 151 25.77 -10.39 6.45
CA GLU A 151 26.33 -9.45 7.42
C GLU A 151 25.65 -8.10 7.26
N ASP A 152 25.21 -7.49 8.37
CA ASP A 152 24.59 -6.16 8.36
C ASP A 152 25.62 -5.11 8.77
N THR A 153 26.23 -4.48 7.77
CA THR A 153 27.29 -3.47 7.93
C THR A 153 27.05 -2.22 7.07
N TYR A 154 25.78 -1.96 6.71
CA TYR A 154 25.48 -0.78 5.90
C TYR A 154 25.67 0.52 6.70
N ASP A 155 26.36 1.48 6.08
CA ASP A 155 26.58 2.82 6.66
C ASP A 155 25.50 3.78 6.16
N TRP A 156 24.58 4.14 7.06
CA TRP A 156 23.51 5.09 6.79
C TRP A 156 23.98 6.56 6.78
N GLU A 157 25.25 6.81 7.10
CA GLU A 157 25.79 8.17 7.22
C GLU A 157 25.00 9.03 8.22
N ASP A 158 24.40 10.13 7.76
CA ASP A 158 23.57 11.06 8.53
C ASP A 158 22.05 10.88 8.27
N ASP A 159 21.65 9.76 7.71
CA ASP A 159 20.25 9.48 7.42
C ASP A 159 19.40 9.42 8.69
N ALA A 160 18.26 10.07 8.67
CA ALA A 160 17.30 10.09 9.76
C ALA A 160 15.88 10.11 9.21
N ARG A 161 14.93 9.55 9.96
CA ARG A 161 13.51 9.60 9.62
C ARG A 161 13.02 11.04 9.49
N LEU A 162 12.20 11.26 8.47
CA LEU A 162 11.65 12.59 8.17
C LEU A 162 10.54 12.97 9.14
N LEU A 163 9.75 12.02 9.64
CA LEU A 163 8.62 12.21 10.55
C LEU A 163 7.64 13.29 10.05
N THR A 164 7.36 13.28 8.75
CA THR A 164 6.40 14.20 8.14
C THR A 164 5.06 14.10 8.84
N PRO A 165 4.49 15.22 9.34
CA PRO A 165 3.19 15.19 9.98
C PRO A 165 2.11 14.60 9.07
N TRP A 166 1.22 13.80 9.62
CA TRP A 166 0.15 13.15 8.85
C TRP A 166 -0.71 14.14 8.04
N ASN A 167 -1.04 15.28 8.59
CA ASN A 167 -1.83 16.31 7.90
C ASN A 167 -1.07 16.98 6.74
N GLU A 168 0.25 16.86 6.70
CA GLU A 168 1.10 17.33 5.60
C GLU A 168 1.46 16.23 4.61
N THR A 169 1.08 14.98 4.92
CA THR A 169 1.39 13.82 4.09
C THR A 169 0.52 13.78 2.83
N VAL A 170 1.18 13.59 1.68
CA VAL A 170 0.58 13.28 0.38
C VAL A 170 1.27 12.02 -0.13
N ILE A 171 0.50 10.93 -0.26
CA ILE A 171 1.00 9.61 -0.62
C ILE A 171 0.95 9.42 -2.13
N TYR A 172 1.98 8.77 -2.68
CA TYR A 172 2.08 8.39 -4.08
C TYR A 172 2.33 6.89 -4.18
N GLU A 173 1.26 6.13 -4.47
CA GLU A 173 1.34 4.69 -4.63
C GLU A 173 2.01 4.34 -5.95
N THR A 174 3.07 3.54 -5.93
CA THR A 174 3.81 3.20 -7.14
C THR A 174 4.43 1.80 -7.11
N HIS A 175 4.73 1.28 -8.29
CA HIS A 175 5.38 -0.02 -8.47
C HIS A 175 6.84 0.18 -8.88
N VAL A 176 7.79 -0.41 -8.12
CA VAL A 176 9.24 -0.27 -8.35
C VAL A 176 9.61 -0.51 -9.82
N ARG A 177 9.09 -1.58 -10.41
CA ARG A 177 9.43 -1.95 -11.78
C ARG A 177 8.69 -1.09 -12.81
N GLY A 178 7.37 -1.03 -12.73
CA GLY A 178 6.55 -0.35 -13.74
C GLY A 178 6.84 1.13 -13.88
N TYR A 179 7.23 1.79 -12.79
CA TYR A 179 7.47 3.23 -12.78
C TYR A 179 8.62 3.68 -13.69
N THR A 180 9.70 2.91 -13.78
CA THR A 180 10.91 3.33 -14.51
C THR A 180 11.23 2.52 -15.75
N MET A 181 10.52 1.41 -16.02
CA MET A 181 10.83 0.51 -17.15
C MET A 181 10.89 1.22 -18.51
N ARG A 182 9.98 2.16 -18.75
CA ARG A 182 9.91 2.95 -19.99
C ARG A 182 10.41 4.39 -19.85
N ASN A 183 11.07 4.73 -18.72
CA ASN A 183 11.56 6.09 -18.52
C ASN A 183 12.86 6.32 -19.30
N PRO A 184 12.86 7.19 -20.34
CA PRO A 184 14.04 7.42 -21.18
C PRO A 184 15.16 8.14 -20.45
N GLN A 185 14.86 8.82 -19.33
CA GLN A 185 15.86 9.53 -18.51
C GLN A 185 16.60 8.59 -17.56
N VAL A 186 16.11 7.36 -17.35
CA VAL A 186 16.74 6.35 -16.49
C VAL A 186 17.64 5.46 -17.33
N PRO A 187 18.91 5.24 -16.94
CA PRO A 187 19.80 4.32 -17.64
C PRO A 187 19.19 2.92 -17.77
N GLU A 188 19.22 2.33 -18.94
CA GLU A 188 18.58 1.05 -19.25
C GLU A 188 18.97 -0.06 -18.26
N ALA A 189 20.23 -0.11 -17.85
CA ALA A 189 20.75 -1.13 -16.94
C ALA A 189 20.12 -1.14 -15.54
N VAL A 190 19.45 -0.05 -15.15
CA VAL A 190 18.82 0.08 -13.82
C VAL A 190 17.30 0.33 -13.89
N ARG A 191 16.71 0.36 -15.09
CA ARG A 191 15.26 0.49 -15.23
C ARG A 191 14.54 -0.66 -14.54
N GLY A 192 13.42 -0.36 -13.90
CA GLY A 192 12.61 -1.33 -13.19
C GLY A 192 13.22 -1.88 -11.90
N THR A 193 14.18 -1.18 -11.31
CA THR A 193 14.87 -1.57 -10.07
C THR A 193 14.88 -0.43 -9.05
N PHE A 194 15.30 -0.73 -7.80
CA PHE A 194 15.46 0.31 -6.77
C PHE A 194 16.46 1.38 -7.19
N ALA A 195 17.56 1.01 -7.87
CA ALA A 195 18.53 1.97 -8.38
C ALA A 195 17.94 2.86 -9.48
N GLY A 196 16.99 2.35 -10.26
CA GLY A 196 16.26 3.15 -11.24
C GLY A 196 15.31 4.15 -10.58
N LEU A 197 14.61 3.72 -9.54
CA LEU A 197 13.71 4.60 -8.79
C LEU A 197 14.49 5.67 -8.01
N ALA A 198 15.70 5.35 -7.56
CA ALA A 198 16.59 6.28 -6.84
C ALA A 198 17.27 7.34 -7.73
N GLN A 199 17.01 7.35 -9.06
CA GLN A 199 17.67 8.33 -9.94
C GLN A 199 17.23 9.76 -9.59
N PRO A 200 18.15 10.73 -9.54
CA PRO A 200 17.85 12.10 -9.10
C PRO A 200 16.71 12.77 -9.86
N GLN A 201 16.61 12.56 -11.19
CA GLN A 201 15.53 13.10 -12.01
C GLN A 201 14.17 12.48 -11.71
N VAL A 202 14.13 11.19 -11.31
CA VAL A 202 12.91 10.49 -10.87
C VAL A 202 12.42 11.05 -9.55
N LEU A 203 13.32 11.17 -8.57
CA LEU A 203 12.99 11.71 -7.25
C LEU A 203 12.57 13.18 -7.33
N GLN A 204 13.25 13.97 -8.18
CA GLN A 204 12.90 15.37 -8.40
C GLN A 204 11.50 15.53 -8.99
N TYR A 205 11.13 14.69 -9.97
CA TYR A 205 9.79 14.69 -10.55
C TYR A 205 8.71 14.42 -9.48
N ILE A 206 8.90 13.37 -8.66
CA ILE A 206 7.98 13.04 -7.55
C ILE A 206 7.88 14.21 -6.56
N LYS A 207 9.02 14.82 -6.22
CA LYS A 207 9.06 15.99 -5.32
C LYS A 207 8.32 17.19 -5.88
N ASP A 208 8.48 17.46 -7.18
CA ASP A 208 7.85 18.58 -7.88
C ASP A 208 6.31 18.43 -7.95
N LEU A 209 5.79 17.20 -7.92
CA LEU A 209 4.36 16.93 -7.76
C LEU A 209 3.82 17.34 -6.39
N GLY A 210 4.70 17.64 -5.42
CA GLY A 210 4.30 17.95 -4.04
C GLY A 210 4.07 16.72 -3.16
N ILE A 211 4.51 15.55 -3.62
CA ILE A 211 4.47 14.29 -2.87
C ILE A 211 5.43 14.37 -1.66
N THR A 212 5.03 13.75 -0.56
CA THR A 212 5.84 13.67 0.66
C THR A 212 6.14 12.24 1.09
N ALA A 213 5.37 11.25 0.61
CA ALA A 213 5.59 9.85 0.90
C ALA A 213 5.34 9.00 -0.35
N VAL A 214 6.24 8.06 -0.63
CA VAL A 214 6.11 7.08 -1.72
C VAL A 214 5.71 5.74 -1.10
N GLU A 215 4.54 5.23 -1.47
CA GLU A 215 4.07 3.90 -1.09
C GLU A 215 4.42 2.92 -2.21
N LEU A 216 5.27 1.94 -1.89
CA LEU A 216 5.73 0.93 -2.83
C LEU A 216 4.87 -0.33 -2.74
N LEU A 217 4.32 -0.79 -3.85
CA LEU A 217 3.73 -2.13 -3.94
C LEU A 217 4.73 -3.18 -3.44
N PRO A 218 4.29 -4.41 -3.10
CA PRO A 218 5.10 -5.37 -2.35
C PRO A 218 6.52 -5.55 -2.90
N VAL A 219 7.49 -5.29 -2.05
CA VAL A 219 8.93 -5.45 -2.35
C VAL A 219 9.55 -6.69 -1.69
N HIS A 220 8.83 -7.31 -0.77
CA HIS A 220 9.25 -8.57 -0.16
C HIS A 220 9.40 -9.65 -1.23
N ALA A 221 10.21 -10.67 -0.98
CA ALA A 221 10.35 -11.78 -1.90
C ALA A 221 9.01 -12.54 -2.04
N TYR A 222 8.47 -12.53 -3.23
CA TYR A 222 7.21 -13.19 -3.60
C TYR A 222 7.44 -14.19 -4.76
N LEU A 223 6.49 -15.07 -4.96
CA LEU A 223 6.53 -16.07 -6.01
C LEU A 223 5.69 -15.67 -7.23
N ASP A 224 6.15 -16.03 -8.39
CA ASP A 224 5.32 -16.10 -9.59
C ASP A 224 4.47 -17.38 -9.48
N ASP A 225 3.17 -17.28 -9.64
CA ASP A 225 2.26 -18.42 -9.56
C ASP A 225 2.44 -19.36 -10.77
N GLN A 226 2.42 -20.68 -10.53
CA GLN A 226 2.62 -21.67 -11.61
C GLN A 226 1.62 -21.47 -12.76
N HIS A 227 0.33 -21.22 -12.43
CA HIS A 227 -0.70 -21.02 -13.45
C HIS A 227 -0.50 -19.79 -14.32
N LEU A 228 0.23 -18.76 -13.82
CA LEU A 228 0.63 -17.59 -14.60
C LEU A 228 1.79 -17.94 -15.54
N LEU A 229 2.81 -18.64 -15.01
CA LEU A 229 3.96 -19.07 -15.82
C LEU A 229 3.54 -20.00 -16.96
N ASP A 230 2.56 -20.86 -16.74
CA ASP A 230 1.98 -21.73 -17.78
C ASP A 230 1.31 -20.95 -18.93
N LYS A 231 0.96 -19.67 -18.68
CA LYS A 231 0.38 -18.72 -19.65
C LYS A 231 1.38 -17.67 -20.15
N ASP A 232 2.67 -17.82 -19.83
CA ASP A 232 3.72 -16.82 -20.08
C ASP A 232 3.44 -15.45 -19.43
N LEU A 233 2.74 -15.49 -18.29
CA LEU A 233 2.46 -14.34 -17.42
C LEU A 233 3.30 -14.44 -16.14
N ARG A 234 3.38 -13.32 -15.40
CA ARG A 234 4.11 -13.27 -14.13
C ARG A 234 3.31 -12.48 -13.09
N ASN A 235 3.48 -12.82 -11.83
CA ASN A 235 2.98 -11.99 -10.74
C ASN A 235 3.71 -10.64 -10.76
N TYR A 236 2.96 -9.57 -11.08
CA TYR A 236 3.50 -8.22 -11.20
C TYR A 236 3.31 -7.43 -9.91
N TRP A 237 2.13 -7.47 -9.27
CA TRP A 237 1.88 -6.71 -8.05
C TRP A 237 2.68 -7.21 -6.85
N GLY A 238 2.87 -8.52 -6.71
CA GLY A 238 3.69 -9.10 -5.65
C GLY A 238 2.94 -9.57 -4.41
N TYR A 239 1.62 -9.67 -4.42
CA TYR A 239 0.81 -10.14 -3.28
C TYR A 239 0.84 -11.66 -3.10
N ASN A 240 2.00 -12.28 -3.25
CA ASN A 240 2.23 -13.70 -3.05
C ASN A 240 3.55 -13.95 -2.31
N THR A 241 3.65 -13.34 -1.11
CA THR A 241 4.89 -13.27 -0.32
C THR A 241 5.28 -14.62 0.26
N ILE A 242 6.60 -14.90 0.25
CA ILE A 242 7.22 -16.07 0.92
C ILE A 242 8.41 -15.68 1.79
N GLY A 243 9.15 -14.63 1.44
CA GLY A 243 10.32 -14.17 2.18
C GLY A 243 10.11 -12.78 2.79
N PHE A 244 9.67 -12.74 4.03
CA PHE A 244 9.21 -11.52 4.71
C PHE A 244 10.34 -10.58 5.18
N PHE A 245 11.60 -11.01 5.13
CA PHE A 245 12.79 -10.22 5.44
C PHE A 245 13.69 -10.03 4.21
N ALA A 246 13.38 -10.67 3.10
CA ALA A 246 14.16 -10.61 1.88
C ALA A 246 13.49 -9.76 0.81
N LEU A 247 14.29 -9.09 -0.02
CA LEU A 247 13.81 -8.33 -1.17
C LEU A 247 13.56 -9.24 -2.37
N LYS A 248 12.58 -8.88 -3.20
CA LYS A 248 12.39 -9.50 -4.51
C LYS A 248 13.61 -9.25 -5.40
N SER A 249 14.29 -10.30 -5.80
CA SER A 249 15.55 -10.26 -6.59
C SER A 249 15.42 -9.48 -7.89
N ARG A 250 14.25 -9.51 -8.53
CA ARG A 250 13.92 -8.79 -9.77
C ARG A 250 14.08 -7.27 -9.67
N TYR A 251 13.98 -6.71 -8.45
CA TYR A 251 14.12 -5.26 -8.21
C TYR A 251 15.55 -4.82 -7.91
N LEU A 252 16.52 -5.74 -7.95
CA LEU A 252 17.93 -5.49 -7.66
C LEU A 252 18.76 -5.53 -8.96
N SER A 253 19.25 -4.39 -9.41
CA SER A 253 20.12 -4.31 -10.60
C SER A 253 21.52 -4.88 -10.34
N SER A 254 22.02 -4.72 -9.13
CA SER A 254 23.33 -5.23 -8.69
C SER A 254 23.25 -6.62 -8.07
N GLY A 255 22.05 -7.13 -7.77
CA GLY A 255 21.83 -8.33 -6.95
C GLY A 255 22.18 -8.14 -5.48
N HIS A 256 22.40 -6.90 -5.01
CA HIS A 256 22.79 -6.61 -3.63
C HIS A 256 21.70 -5.82 -2.90
N ARG A 257 21.29 -6.26 -1.72
CA ARG A 257 20.20 -5.65 -0.91
C ARG A 257 20.45 -4.20 -0.51
N ASP A 258 21.70 -3.74 -0.46
CA ASP A 258 22.02 -2.34 -0.15
C ASP A 258 21.50 -1.36 -1.20
N GLU A 259 21.15 -1.83 -2.40
CA GLU A 259 20.48 -1.02 -3.43
C GLU A 259 19.16 -0.45 -2.95
N PHE A 260 18.39 -1.21 -2.14
CA PHE A 260 17.18 -0.71 -1.48
C PHE A 260 17.51 0.38 -0.45
N ARG A 261 18.54 0.16 0.39
CA ARG A 261 18.97 1.14 1.40
C ARG A 261 19.46 2.44 0.75
N ASP A 262 20.20 2.33 -0.36
CA ASP A 262 20.64 3.48 -1.15
C ASP A 262 19.43 4.27 -1.71
N MET A 263 18.37 3.57 -2.15
CA MET A 263 17.12 4.19 -2.59
C MET A 263 16.43 4.94 -1.44
N VAL A 264 16.23 4.31 -0.27
CA VAL A 264 15.61 4.95 0.89
C VAL A 264 16.38 6.20 1.29
N ARG A 265 17.70 6.10 1.43
CA ARG A 265 18.55 7.25 1.75
C ARG A 265 18.45 8.36 0.71
N ALA A 266 18.37 8.02 -0.59
CA ALA A 266 18.19 9.00 -1.66
C ALA A 266 16.82 9.70 -1.59
N MET A 267 15.75 8.97 -1.27
CA MET A 267 14.40 9.50 -1.05
C MET A 267 14.38 10.45 0.16
N HIS A 268 14.95 10.04 1.30
CA HIS A 268 15.04 10.88 2.50
C HIS A 268 15.78 12.19 2.23
N LYS A 269 16.89 12.17 1.47
CA LYS A 269 17.61 13.40 1.05
C LYS A 269 16.76 14.36 0.22
N GLN A 270 15.71 13.84 -0.44
CA GLN A 270 14.73 14.68 -1.17
C GLN A 270 13.51 15.05 -0.29
N GLY A 271 13.46 14.59 0.95
CA GLY A 271 12.31 14.78 1.85
C GLY A 271 11.11 13.96 1.43
N LEU A 272 11.33 12.75 0.94
CA LEU A 272 10.33 11.75 0.59
C LEU A 272 10.40 10.58 1.57
N GLU A 273 9.32 10.31 2.29
CA GLU A 273 9.18 9.12 3.12
C GLU A 273 8.94 7.88 2.24
N VAL A 274 9.28 6.70 2.75
CA VAL A 274 9.07 5.42 2.09
C VAL A 274 8.10 4.57 2.91
N ILE A 275 6.97 4.21 2.31
CA ILE A 275 5.96 3.31 2.88
C ILE A 275 6.00 2.01 2.08
N LEU A 276 5.97 0.86 2.76
CA LEU A 276 5.89 -0.43 2.10
C LEU A 276 4.49 -1.01 2.20
N ASP A 277 3.96 -1.47 1.08
CA ASP A 277 2.80 -2.36 1.07
C ASP A 277 3.26 -3.76 1.47
N VAL A 278 2.66 -4.31 2.53
CA VAL A 278 3.10 -5.55 3.17
C VAL A 278 1.96 -6.55 3.33
N VAL A 279 2.27 -7.82 3.02
CA VAL A 279 1.31 -8.91 2.97
C VAL A 279 1.60 -9.90 4.10
N TYR A 280 1.07 -9.64 5.31
CA TYR A 280 1.23 -10.54 6.47
C TYR A 280 -0.02 -11.37 6.75
N ASN A 281 -1.02 -11.28 5.90
CA ASN A 281 -2.28 -11.99 6.08
C ASN A 281 -2.22 -13.44 5.57
N HIS A 282 -1.39 -13.74 4.58
CA HIS A 282 -1.22 -15.07 3.97
C HIS A 282 0.21 -15.30 3.46
N THR A 283 0.48 -16.49 2.95
CA THR A 283 1.75 -16.85 2.31
C THR A 283 1.52 -17.47 0.93
N ALA A 284 2.59 -17.54 0.12
CA ALA A 284 2.58 -18.17 -1.20
C ALA A 284 2.40 -19.70 -1.19
N GLU A 285 2.20 -20.33 -0.03
CA GLU A 285 2.04 -21.79 0.07
C GLU A 285 0.61 -22.27 -0.26
N GLY A 286 -0.32 -21.35 -0.57
CA GLY A 286 -1.68 -21.69 -1.01
C GLY A 286 -2.49 -22.53 -0.02
N SER A 287 -3.45 -23.32 -0.52
CA SER A 287 -4.30 -24.21 0.28
C SER A 287 -3.56 -25.48 0.73
N GLU A 288 -4.32 -26.45 1.28
CA GLU A 288 -3.83 -27.80 1.62
C GLU A 288 -3.19 -28.52 0.43
N LEU A 289 -3.60 -28.16 -0.79
CA LEU A 289 -3.03 -28.67 -2.05
C LEU A 289 -1.84 -27.85 -2.57
N GLY A 290 -1.45 -26.78 -1.88
CA GLY A 290 -0.31 -25.98 -2.27
C GLY A 290 1.05 -26.60 -1.89
N PRO A 291 2.17 -26.02 -2.38
CA PRO A 291 3.51 -26.52 -2.14
C PRO A 291 3.94 -26.40 -0.69
N THR A 292 5.00 -27.11 -0.32
CA THR A 292 5.66 -27.08 1.00
C THR A 292 7.02 -26.41 0.84
N LEU A 293 7.10 -25.12 1.14
CA LEU A 293 8.27 -24.30 0.83
C LEU A 293 8.95 -23.71 2.08
N SER A 294 8.20 -23.44 3.14
CA SER A 294 8.65 -22.81 4.37
C SER A 294 7.72 -23.18 5.54
N PHE A 295 6.79 -22.32 5.89
CA PHE A 295 5.91 -22.39 7.07
C PHE A 295 5.14 -23.70 7.22
N LYS A 296 4.60 -24.20 6.10
CA LYS A 296 3.83 -25.45 6.03
C LYS A 296 4.66 -26.65 6.48
N GLY A 297 5.90 -26.74 6.03
CA GLY A 297 6.82 -27.82 6.39
C GLY A 297 7.51 -27.61 7.72
N ILE A 298 7.64 -26.36 8.20
CA ILE A 298 8.28 -26.02 9.46
C ILE A 298 7.34 -26.30 10.65
N ASP A 299 6.10 -25.80 10.61
CA ASP A 299 5.06 -26.06 11.60
C ASP A 299 3.69 -25.57 11.14
N ASN A 300 3.03 -26.31 10.31
CA ASN A 300 1.75 -25.94 9.70
C ASN A 300 0.70 -25.51 10.72
N ALA A 301 0.53 -26.29 11.78
CA ALA A 301 -0.50 -26.07 12.80
C ALA A 301 -0.29 -24.80 13.64
N SER A 302 0.95 -24.32 13.74
CA SER A 302 1.27 -23.09 14.47
C SER A 302 1.16 -21.83 13.59
N TYR A 303 1.61 -21.91 12.35
CA TYR A 303 1.66 -20.74 11.45
C TYR A 303 0.32 -20.39 10.79
N TYR A 304 -0.53 -21.38 10.53
CA TYR A 304 -1.79 -21.17 9.79
C TYR A 304 -3.02 -21.32 10.68
N ARG A 305 -4.06 -20.58 10.34
CA ARG A 305 -5.40 -20.76 10.93
C ARG A 305 -6.06 -21.96 10.25
N LEU A 306 -6.33 -23.01 11.03
CA LEU A 306 -6.96 -24.22 10.56
C LEU A 306 -8.47 -24.18 10.82
N ALA A 307 -9.24 -24.81 9.92
CA ALA A 307 -10.66 -25.02 10.10
C ALA A 307 -10.93 -26.03 11.23
N GLU A 308 -12.21 -26.33 11.55
CA GLU A 308 -12.61 -27.37 12.50
C GLU A 308 -12.08 -28.74 12.07
N ASP A 309 -12.24 -29.07 10.78
CA ASP A 309 -11.45 -30.13 10.13
C ASP A 309 -10.07 -29.57 9.83
N LYS A 310 -9.09 -29.90 10.68
CA LYS A 310 -7.73 -29.35 10.65
C LYS A 310 -6.94 -29.66 9.39
N ARG A 311 -7.45 -30.51 8.51
CA ARG A 311 -6.88 -30.74 7.18
C ARG A 311 -6.91 -29.48 6.34
N TYR A 312 -7.93 -28.61 6.54
CA TYR A 312 -8.18 -27.44 5.74
C TYR A 312 -7.81 -26.14 6.47
N TYR A 313 -7.53 -25.10 5.70
CA TYR A 313 -7.27 -23.76 6.22
C TYR A 313 -8.54 -22.91 6.27
N ILE A 314 -8.61 -22.00 7.26
CA ILE A 314 -9.48 -20.84 7.15
C ILE A 314 -8.93 -19.96 6.04
N ASN A 315 -9.79 -19.60 5.07
CA ASN A 315 -9.40 -18.83 3.88
C ASN A 315 -10.13 -17.48 3.82
N ASP A 316 -9.95 -16.67 4.87
CA ASP A 316 -10.50 -15.31 4.93
C ASP A 316 -9.75 -14.33 4.00
N THR A 317 -8.65 -14.76 3.39
CA THR A 317 -7.82 -13.99 2.45
C THR A 317 -8.21 -14.19 0.99
N GLY A 318 -8.93 -15.26 0.66
CA GLY A 318 -9.22 -15.66 -0.72
C GLY A 318 -8.05 -16.35 -1.45
N THR A 319 -6.86 -16.45 -0.84
CA THR A 319 -5.62 -16.97 -1.47
C THR A 319 -5.31 -18.43 -1.11
N GLY A 320 -6.12 -19.06 -0.25
CA GLY A 320 -6.00 -20.46 0.14
C GLY A 320 -5.53 -20.69 1.57
N ASN A 321 -4.89 -19.72 2.22
CA ASN A 321 -4.48 -19.80 3.62
C ASN A 321 -4.61 -18.46 4.34
N THR A 322 -4.54 -18.50 5.65
CA THR A 322 -4.52 -17.33 6.54
C THR A 322 -3.48 -17.55 7.63
N LEU A 323 -2.56 -16.61 7.82
CA LEU A 323 -1.60 -16.67 8.91
C LEU A 323 -2.29 -16.52 10.27
N ASN A 324 -1.80 -17.24 11.27
CA ASN A 324 -2.38 -17.30 12.61
C ASN A 324 -1.83 -16.23 13.54
N LEU A 325 -2.32 -15.01 13.45
CA LEU A 325 -1.92 -13.90 14.32
C LEU A 325 -2.47 -14.01 15.76
N SER A 326 -3.21 -15.07 16.10
CA SER A 326 -3.51 -15.42 17.51
C SER A 326 -2.37 -16.20 18.18
N ASN A 327 -1.39 -16.70 17.40
CA ASN A 327 -0.21 -17.36 17.94
C ASN A 327 0.89 -16.33 18.25
N SER A 328 1.36 -16.31 19.50
CA SER A 328 2.37 -15.34 19.97
C SER A 328 3.69 -15.40 19.18
N ARG A 329 4.06 -16.58 18.65
CA ARG A 329 5.28 -16.74 17.84
C ARG A 329 5.12 -16.20 16.43
N VAL A 330 3.90 -16.26 15.89
CA VAL A 330 3.58 -15.66 14.59
C VAL A 330 3.48 -14.13 14.74
N ILE A 331 2.84 -13.61 15.80
CA ILE A 331 2.88 -12.16 16.12
C ILE A 331 4.33 -11.69 16.23
N GLN A 332 5.18 -12.42 16.97
CA GLN A 332 6.59 -12.07 17.11
C GLN A 332 7.30 -12.06 15.76
N PHE A 333 7.06 -13.05 14.89
CA PHE A 333 7.62 -13.12 13.55
C PHE A 333 7.28 -11.87 12.72
N VAL A 334 5.99 -11.47 12.69
CA VAL A 334 5.55 -10.28 11.95
C VAL A 334 6.14 -9.00 12.54
N ASN A 335 6.13 -8.85 13.87
CA ASN A 335 6.73 -7.67 14.51
C ASN A 335 8.25 -7.59 14.32
N ASP A 336 8.96 -8.73 14.34
CA ASP A 336 10.39 -8.75 14.06
C ASP A 336 10.68 -8.32 12.60
N SER A 337 9.81 -8.72 11.65
CA SER A 337 9.90 -8.26 10.27
C SER A 337 9.64 -6.75 10.14
N LEU A 338 8.58 -6.24 10.75
CA LEU A 338 8.29 -4.79 10.75
C LEU A 338 9.42 -3.98 11.38
N ARG A 339 9.99 -4.46 12.51
CA ARG A 339 11.15 -3.81 13.13
C ARG A 339 12.39 -3.83 12.25
N TYR A 340 12.63 -4.92 11.53
CA TYR A 340 13.72 -5.02 10.56
C TYR A 340 13.58 -3.97 9.47
N TRP A 341 12.39 -3.88 8.84
CA TRP A 341 12.16 -2.90 7.78
C TRP A 341 12.20 -1.46 8.29
N ALA A 342 11.60 -1.18 9.44
CA ALA A 342 11.64 0.16 10.03
C ALA A 342 13.01 0.52 10.63
N GLY A 343 13.66 -0.40 11.34
CA GLY A 343 14.88 -0.12 12.11
C GLY A 343 16.18 -0.29 11.34
N GLU A 344 16.25 -1.31 10.46
CA GLU A 344 17.48 -1.63 9.73
C GLU A 344 17.42 -1.21 8.26
N MET A 345 16.21 -1.11 7.67
CA MET A 345 15.99 -0.69 6.30
C MET A 345 15.44 0.75 6.19
N HIS A 346 15.20 1.41 7.31
CA HIS A 346 14.80 2.80 7.50
C HIS A 346 13.50 3.20 6.79
N VAL A 347 12.55 2.28 6.59
CA VAL A 347 11.25 2.66 6.04
C VAL A 347 10.41 3.45 7.06
N ASP A 348 9.58 4.38 6.59
CA ASP A 348 8.82 5.32 7.39
C ASP A 348 7.38 4.86 7.68
N GLY A 349 6.95 3.78 7.05
CA GLY A 349 5.59 3.27 7.25
C GLY A 349 5.29 1.99 6.52
N PHE A 350 4.07 1.48 6.80
CA PHE A 350 3.55 0.25 6.22
C PHE A 350 2.06 0.43 5.86
N ARG A 351 1.68 -0.03 4.68
CA ARG A 351 0.30 -0.30 4.30
C ARG A 351 0.09 -1.81 4.39
N PHE A 352 -0.87 -2.25 5.18
CA PHE A 352 -1.13 -3.66 5.43
C PHE A 352 -2.26 -4.15 4.53
N ASP A 353 -1.92 -5.05 3.62
CA ASP A 353 -2.87 -5.77 2.79
C ASP A 353 -3.82 -6.60 3.65
N LEU A 354 -5.14 -6.55 3.37
CA LEU A 354 -6.20 -7.24 4.11
C LEU A 354 -6.01 -7.14 5.63
N ALA A 355 -5.79 -5.92 6.14
CA ALA A 355 -5.38 -5.71 7.53
C ALA A 355 -6.38 -6.21 8.57
N THR A 356 -7.64 -6.40 8.22
CA THR A 356 -8.65 -7.00 9.11
C THR A 356 -8.22 -8.39 9.60
N ILE A 357 -7.54 -9.17 8.75
CA ILE A 357 -6.96 -10.48 9.12
C ILE A 357 -6.06 -10.37 10.35
N LEU A 358 -5.25 -9.30 10.41
CA LEU A 358 -4.23 -9.13 11.45
C LEU A 358 -4.84 -8.81 12.82
N GLY A 359 -6.06 -8.27 12.83
CA GLY A 359 -6.84 -8.02 14.06
C GLY A 359 -7.85 -9.12 14.39
N ARG A 360 -7.86 -10.25 13.65
CA ARG A 360 -8.79 -11.34 13.92
C ARG A 360 -8.32 -12.20 15.08
N GLU A 361 -9.12 -12.22 16.13
CA GLU A 361 -9.07 -13.12 17.26
C GLU A 361 -10.09 -14.30 17.09
N PRO A 362 -10.13 -15.29 17.98
CA PRO A 362 -11.11 -16.39 17.87
C PRO A 362 -12.58 -15.96 17.80
N SER A 363 -12.91 -14.76 18.31
CA SER A 363 -14.28 -14.20 18.30
C SER A 363 -14.58 -13.31 17.09
N GLY A 364 -13.63 -13.11 16.18
CA GLY A 364 -13.70 -12.18 15.06
C GLY A 364 -12.70 -11.03 15.16
N PHE A 365 -12.93 -9.94 14.40
CA PHE A 365 -12.04 -8.76 14.48
C PHE A 365 -12.15 -8.08 15.85
N ASP A 366 -10.98 -7.83 16.46
CA ASP A 366 -10.84 -7.04 17.69
C ASP A 366 -9.80 -5.95 17.49
N GLN A 367 -10.19 -4.68 17.58
CA GLN A 367 -9.27 -3.54 17.52
C GLN A 367 -8.21 -3.52 18.65
N ARG A 368 -8.34 -4.39 19.66
CA ARG A 368 -7.39 -4.67 20.72
C ARG A 368 -6.77 -6.05 20.58
N GLY A 369 -6.82 -6.62 19.38
CA GLY A 369 -6.16 -7.89 19.08
C GLY A 369 -4.67 -7.82 19.35
N GLY A 370 -4.08 -8.97 19.70
CA GLY A 370 -2.69 -9.05 20.14
C GLY A 370 -1.70 -8.42 19.18
N PHE A 371 -1.91 -8.53 17.87
CA PHE A 371 -1.04 -7.90 16.87
C PHE A 371 -1.17 -6.37 16.86
N LEU A 372 -2.41 -5.84 16.85
CA LEU A 372 -2.64 -4.39 16.80
C LEU A 372 -2.10 -3.70 18.06
N ASP A 373 -2.31 -4.32 19.25
CA ASP A 373 -1.74 -3.83 20.51
C ASP A 373 -0.21 -3.92 20.50
N ALA A 374 0.38 -4.98 19.93
CA ALA A 374 1.83 -5.13 19.82
C ALA A 374 2.45 -4.02 18.95
N CYS A 375 1.83 -3.65 17.82
CA CYS A 375 2.29 -2.55 16.99
C CYS A 375 2.17 -1.19 17.71
N ASN A 376 1.03 -0.93 18.36
CA ASN A 376 0.78 0.36 19.01
C ASN A 376 1.70 0.64 20.20
N GLN A 377 2.11 -0.40 20.94
CA GLN A 377 2.98 -0.24 22.13
C GLN A 377 4.47 -0.34 21.82
N ASP A 378 4.85 -0.78 20.60
CA ASP A 378 6.24 -0.91 20.22
C ASP A 378 6.89 0.47 20.04
N PRO A 379 8.02 0.75 20.70
CA PRO A 379 8.64 2.07 20.65
C PRO A 379 9.06 2.52 19.24
N LEU A 380 9.37 1.56 18.35
CA LEU A 380 9.76 1.83 16.98
C LEU A 380 8.53 1.94 16.09
N LEU A 381 7.60 0.97 16.15
CA LEU A 381 6.46 0.91 15.26
C LEU A 381 5.42 2.00 15.57
N SER A 382 5.35 2.50 16.80
CA SER A 382 4.47 3.62 17.16
C SER A 382 4.89 4.96 16.55
N GLU A 383 6.12 5.07 16.03
CA GLU A 383 6.64 6.28 15.38
C GLU A 383 6.50 6.28 13.86
N VAL A 384 6.21 5.13 13.23
CA VAL A 384 6.05 5.02 11.78
C VAL A 384 4.59 5.09 11.37
N LYS A 385 4.33 5.35 10.09
CA LYS A 385 2.98 5.38 9.54
C LYS A 385 2.41 3.98 9.40
N LEU A 386 1.27 3.71 10.04
CA LEU A 386 0.55 2.44 9.94
C LEU A 386 -0.78 2.68 9.23
N ILE A 387 -0.95 2.06 8.07
CA ILE A 387 -2.11 2.21 7.19
C ILE A 387 -2.75 0.83 7.02
N ALA A 388 -4.02 0.72 7.32
CA ALA A 388 -4.77 -0.51 7.11
C ALA A 388 -5.54 -0.45 5.78
N GLU A 389 -5.52 -1.56 5.04
CA GLU A 389 -6.62 -1.93 4.18
C GLU A 389 -7.70 -2.57 5.06
N PRO A 390 -8.80 -1.87 5.37
CA PRO A 390 -9.66 -2.24 6.50
C PRO A 390 -10.75 -3.23 6.13
N TRP A 391 -10.45 -4.25 5.33
CA TRP A 391 -11.36 -5.33 4.95
C TRP A 391 -10.62 -6.65 4.74
N ASP A 392 -11.37 -7.73 4.62
CA ASP A 392 -10.97 -9.05 4.16
C ASP A 392 -12.17 -9.81 3.56
N CYS A 393 -11.96 -11.05 3.09
CA CYS A 393 -12.99 -11.85 2.44
C CYS A 393 -13.86 -12.67 3.42
N GLY A 394 -13.53 -12.67 4.71
CA GLY A 394 -14.22 -13.45 5.73
C GLY A 394 -15.48 -12.78 6.28
N PRO A 395 -16.29 -13.53 7.05
CA PRO A 395 -17.45 -12.97 7.72
C PRO A 395 -17.07 -11.81 8.66
N GLY A 396 -17.80 -10.67 8.55
CA GLY A 396 -17.51 -9.47 9.33
C GLY A 396 -16.16 -8.81 8.97
N GLY A 397 -15.67 -9.05 7.75
CA GLY A 397 -14.36 -8.58 7.29
C GLY A 397 -14.26 -7.08 7.05
N TYR A 398 -15.37 -6.39 6.78
CA TYR A 398 -15.36 -4.95 6.53
C TYR A 398 -15.29 -4.14 7.83
N GLN A 399 -14.16 -3.45 8.05
CA GLN A 399 -13.83 -2.78 9.31
C GLN A 399 -13.41 -1.32 9.16
N VAL A 400 -13.88 -0.63 8.12
CA VAL A 400 -13.61 0.81 7.93
C VAL A 400 -14.11 1.63 9.13
N GLY A 401 -13.23 2.43 9.72
CA GLY A 401 -13.49 3.23 10.92
C GLY A 401 -13.30 2.48 12.25
N HIS A 402 -12.90 1.20 12.22
CA HIS A 402 -12.80 0.38 13.43
C HIS A 402 -11.37 0.05 13.89
N PHE A 403 -10.34 0.45 13.16
CA PHE A 403 -8.96 0.28 13.61
C PHE A 403 -8.63 1.19 14.80
N PRO A 404 -7.63 0.83 15.62
CA PRO A 404 -7.30 1.59 16.84
C PRO A 404 -6.69 2.96 16.51
N PRO A 405 -6.66 3.90 17.49
CA PRO A 405 -5.89 5.13 17.37
C PRO A 405 -4.42 4.84 17.03
N GLY A 406 -3.81 5.68 16.21
CA GLY A 406 -2.46 5.48 15.67
C GLY A 406 -2.44 4.87 14.27
N TRP A 407 -3.53 4.23 13.84
CA TRP A 407 -3.70 3.67 12.51
C TRP A 407 -4.49 4.62 11.61
N SER A 408 -4.08 4.72 10.35
CA SER A 408 -4.88 5.28 9.25
C SER A 408 -5.48 4.14 8.45
N GLU A 409 -6.52 4.43 7.67
CA GLU A 409 -7.27 3.42 6.92
C GLU A 409 -7.54 3.92 5.49
N TRP A 410 -7.39 3.05 4.51
CA TRP A 410 -7.94 3.29 3.19
C TRP A 410 -9.44 3.50 3.28
N ASN A 411 -9.95 4.60 2.71
CA ASN A 411 -11.36 4.95 2.78
C ASN A 411 -12.05 4.71 1.43
N ASP A 412 -12.58 3.50 1.26
CA ASP A 412 -13.36 3.11 0.07
C ASP A 412 -14.64 3.93 -0.08
N LYS A 413 -15.25 4.36 1.03
CA LYS A 413 -16.45 5.22 0.99
C LYS A 413 -16.15 6.60 0.40
N PHE A 414 -14.96 7.14 0.62
CA PHE A 414 -14.52 8.34 -0.06
C PHE A 414 -14.39 8.09 -1.56
N ARG A 415 -13.69 7.03 -1.94
CA ARG A 415 -13.48 6.63 -3.34
C ARG A 415 -14.81 6.48 -4.08
N ASP A 416 -15.68 5.64 -3.55
CA ASP A 416 -16.93 5.26 -4.23
C ASP A 416 -17.88 6.45 -4.34
N ASN A 417 -18.07 7.20 -3.24
CA ASN A 417 -18.93 8.37 -3.27
C ASN A 417 -18.40 9.49 -4.17
N ALA A 418 -17.09 9.76 -4.18
CA ALA A 418 -16.51 10.75 -5.08
C ALA A 418 -16.74 10.40 -6.56
N ARG A 419 -16.57 9.11 -6.94
CA ARG A 419 -16.83 8.61 -8.28
C ARG A 419 -18.30 8.77 -8.67
N GLU A 420 -19.23 8.33 -7.80
CA GLU A 420 -20.68 8.39 -8.01
C GLU A 420 -21.19 9.84 -8.09
N PHE A 421 -20.67 10.73 -7.24
CA PHE A 421 -21.03 12.16 -7.25
C PHE A 421 -20.64 12.83 -8.57
N TRP A 422 -19.40 12.64 -9.03
CA TRP A 422 -18.92 13.23 -10.29
C TRP A 422 -19.52 12.57 -11.54
N LYS A 423 -19.96 11.33 -11.43
CA LYS A 423 -20.78 10.68 -12.46
C LYS A 423 -22.16 11.33 -12.59
N GLY A 424 -22.63 12.01 -11.52
CA GLY A 424 -23.91 12.71 -11.47
C GLY A 424 -25.06 11.86 -10.96
N GLU A 425 -24.78 10.85 -10.15
CA GLU A 425 -25.81 10.00 -9.54
C GLU A 425 -26.66 10.78 -8.51
N ASP A 426 -27.93 10.38 -8.39
CA ASP A 426 -28.88 11.03 -7.49
C ASP A 426 -28.56 10.77 -6.02
N GLY A 427 -28.78 11.80 -5.16
CA GLY A 427 -28.68 11.66 -3.69
C GLY A 427 -27.28 11.52 -3.13
N LYS A 428 -26.23 11.87 -3.89
CA LYS A 428 -24.83 11.66 -3.44
C LYS A 428 -24.22 12.87 -2.72
N LEU A 429 -24.85 14.04 -2.76
CA LEU A 429 -24.28 15.29 -2.25
C LEU A 429 -24.03 15.29 -0.73
N ALA A 430 -24.98 14.80 0.08
CA ALA A 430 -24.85 14.81 1.53
C ALA A 430 -23.69 13.91 2.02
N GLU A 431 -23.55 12.72 1.41
CA GLU A 431 -22.41 11.85 1.68
C GLU A 431 -21.11 12.47 1.18
N PHE A 432 -21.10 13.06 -0.03
CA PHE A 432 -19.95 13.77 -0.57
C PHE A 432 -19.44 14.84 0.40
N ALA A 433 -20.31 15.66 0.95
CA ALA A 433 -19.93 16.66 1.94
C ALA A 433 -19.26 16.03 3.18
N THR A 434 -19.79 14.92 3.66
CA THR A 434 -19.21 14.17 4.79
C THR A 434 -17.83 13.59 4.44
N ARG A 435 -17.68 13.00 3.25
CA ARG A 435 -16.40 12.44 2.78
C ARG A 435 -15.37 13.56 2.58
N PHE A 436 -15.76 14.65 1.92
CA PHE A 436 -14.89 15.79 1.63
C PHE A 436 -14.32 16.47 2.89
N THR A 437 -15.07 16.47 3.99
CA THR A 437 -14.65 17.03 5.29
C THR A 437 -13.99 16.03 6.23
N GLY A 438 -13.50 14.87 5.71
CA GLY A 438 -12.65 13.93 6.44
C GLY A 438 -13.38 12.77 7.09
N SER A 439 -14.64 12.48 6.68
CA SER A 439 -15.39 11.30 7.14
C SER A 439 -15.48 11.18 8.67
N ALA A 440 -15.89 12.28 9.35
CA ALA A 440 -15.98 12.34 10.80
C ALA A 440 -16.92 11.27 11.40
N ASP A 441 -17.96 10.85 10.66
CA ASP A 441 -18.86 9.75 11.02
C ASP A 441 -18.12 8.40 11.23
N LEU A 442 -17.02 8.20 10.52
CA LEU A 442 -16.17 7.00 10.59
C LEU A 442 -15.01 7.19 11.59
N PHE A 443 -14.34 8.34 11.55
CA PHE A 443 -13.03 8.51 12.17
C PHE A 443 -13.01 9.45 13.40
N ASP A 444 -14.04 10.29 13.65
CA ASP A 444 -14.07 11.14 14.86
C ASP A 444 -14.47 10.35 16.10
N ARG A 445 -13.63 9.38 16.44
CA ARG A 445 -13.81 8.47 17.58
C ARG A 445 -12.49 8.30 18.30
N ARG A 446 -12.50 8.24 19.64
CA ARG A 446 -11.34 7.99 20.49
C ARG A 446 -10.14 8.91 20.23
N GLY A 447 -10.39 10.15 19.82
CA GLY A 447 -9.33 11.12 19.54
C GLY A 447 -8.59 10.92 18.23
N ARG A 448 -9.09 10.07 17.31
CA ARG A 448 -8.58 9.98 15.94
C ARG A 448 -8.78 11.32 15.23
N ARG A 449 -8.08 11.52 14.15
CA ARG A 449 -8.01 12.78 13.42
C ARG A 449 -8.44 12.59 11.96
N PRO A 450 -8.71 13.68 11.20
CA PRO A 450 -9.09 13.58 9.78
C PRO A 450 -8.10 12.76 8.95
N TRP A 451 -6.81 12.86 9.25
CA TRP A 451 -5.75 12.13 8.58
C TRP A 451 -5.82 10.59 8.75
N ALA A 452 -6.65 10.08 9.68
CA ALA A 452 -6.93 8.65 9.76
C ALA A 452 -7.64 8.13 8.50
N SER A 453 -8.32 9.01 7.76
CA SER A 453 -8.85 8.73 6.44
C SER A 453 -7.76 8.91 5.39
N VAL A 454 -7.25 7.80 4.83
CA VAL A 454 -6.46 7.83 3.59
C VAL A 454 -7.46 7.87 2.44
N ASN A 455 -7.58 9.05 1.84
CA ASN A 455 -8.49 9.30 0.72
C ASN A 455 -7.82 8.93 -0.59
N PHE A 456 -8.51 8.24 -1.47
CA PHE A 456 -8.03 7.91 -2.81
C PHE A 456 -9.18 7.88 -3.80
N ILE A 457 -8.88 8.10 -5.07
CA ILE A 457 -9.82 7.94 -6.19
C ILE A 457 -9.53 6.61 -6.88
N THR A 458 -8.27 6.28 -7.03
CA THR A 458 -7.71 5.11 -7.73
C THR A 458 -6.58 4.53 -6.91
N ALA A 459 -6.31 3.24 -7.09
CA ALA A 459 -5.19 2.52 -6.50
C ALA A 459 -4.65 1.52 -7.54
N HIS A 460 -3.67 0.70 -7.16
CA HIS A 460 -3.11 -0.34 -8.03
C HIS A 460 -4.17 -1.33 -8.57
N ASP A 461 -5.21 -1.59 -7.77
CA ASP A 461 -6.37 -2.38 -8.14
C ASP A 461 -7.52 -1.49 -8.64
N GLY A 462 -8.28 -1.95 -9.61
CA GLY A 462 -9.30 -1.15 -10.27
C GLY A 462 -8.78 -0.39 -11.49
N PHE A 463 -9.60 0.52 -12.00
CA PHE A 463 -9.23 1.38 -13.12
C PHE A 463 -8.25 2.48 -12.71
N THR A 464 -7.33 2.84 -13.61
CA THR A 464 -6.60 4.12 -13.54
C THR A 464 -7.56 5.30 -13.66
N LEU A 465 -7.11 6.50 -13.32
CA LEU A 465 -7.94 7.71 -13.43
C LEU A 465 -8.46 7.94 -14.86
N ARG A 466 -7.64 7.70 -15.88
CA ARG A 466 -8.04 7.78 -17.28
C ARG A 466 -9.06 6.70 -17.63
N ASP A 467 -8.82 5.46 -17.22
CA ASP A 467 -9.71 4.35 -17.53
C ASP A 467 -11.07 4.50 -16.82
N LEU A 468 -11.07 5.06 -15.60
CA LEU A 468 -12.28 5.38 -14.84
C LEU A 468 -13.25 6.31 -15.59
N VAL A 469 -12.72 7.21 -16.40
CA VAL A 469 -13.52 8.15 -17.21
C VAL A 469 -13.63 7.74 -18.69
N SER A 470 -13.12 6.54 -19.05
CA SER A 470 -13.06 6.08 -20.44
C SER A 470 -13.77 4.74 -20.68
N TYR A 471 -13.99 3.94 -19.64
CA TYR A 471 -14.56 2.60 -19.76
C TYR A 471 -15.77 2.43 -18.85
N ASN A 472 -16.83 1.82 -19.37
CA ASN A 472 -17.96 1.32 -18.57
C ASN A 472 -17.76 -0.13 -18.15
N GLU A 473 -17.01 -0.90 -18.94
CA GLU A 473 -16.80 -2.33 -18.78
C GLU A 473 -15.30 -2.63 -18.59
N LYS A 474 -14.98 -3.66 -17.82
CA LYS A 474 -13.60 -4.12 -17.68
C LYS A 474 -13.11 -4.90 -18.90
N HIS A 475 -11.84 -4.77 -19.21
CA HIS A 475 -11.17 -5.39 -20.38
C HIS A 475 -9.96 -6.22 -19.94
N ASN A 476 -10.18 -7.28 -19.12
CA ASN A 476 -9.14 -8.10 -18.50
C ASN A 476 -8.75 -9.35 -19.30
N ILE A 477 -9.09 -9.44 -20.58
CA ILE A 477 -8.82 -10.64 -21.40
C ILE A 477 -7.32 -11.00 -21.42
N ALA A 478 -6.43 -10.00 -21.35
CA ALA A 478 -4.98 -10.22 -21.30
C ALA A 478 -4.52 -11.04 -20.09
N ASN A 479 -5.30 -11.10 -19.01
CA ASN A 479 -4.99 -11.87 -17.80
C ASN A 479 -5.22 -13.39 -17.98
N GLY A 480 -5.86 -13.80 -19.10
CA GLY A 480 -6.11 -15.22 -19.39
C GLY A 480 -7.14 -15.88 -18.47
N GLU A 481 -8.10 -15.08 -17.93
CA GLU A 481 -9.17 -15.52 -17.00
C GLU A 481 -10.58 -15.27 -17.57
N ASP A 482 -10.71 -15.16 -18.88
CA ASP A 482 -11.97 -14.94 -19.60
C ASP A 482 -12.73 -13.68 -19.12
N ASN A 483 -12.01 -12.64 -18.70
CA ASN A 483 -12.57 -11.38 -18.16
C ASN A 483 -13.45 -11.57 -16.91
N ARG A 484 -13.23 -12.66 -16.13
CA ARG A 484 -13.98 -12.94 -14.90
C ARG A 484 -13.39 -12.32 -13.65
N ASP A 485 -12.09 -12.04 -13.69
CA ASP A 485 -11.29 -11.42 -12.64
C ASP A 485 -11.55 -9.90 -12.53
N GLY A 486 -11.14 -9.30 -11.42
CA GLY A 486 -11.32 -7.89 -11.12
C GLY A 486 -12.77 -7.49 -10.81
N SER A 487 -12.95 -6.21 -10.43
CA SER A 487 -14.25 -5.65 -10.08
C SER A 487 -15.20 -5.61 -11.29
N SER A 488 -16.49 -5.78 -11.04
CA SER A 488 -17.53 -5.60 -12.06
C SER A 488 -18.30 -4.27 -11.90
N ASN A 489 -17.95 -3.45 -10.90
CA ASN A 489 -18.54 -2.14 -10.67
C ASN A 489 -17.51 -1.21 -10.03
N ASP A 490 -16.87 -0.40 -10.84
CA ASP A 490 -15.86 0.56 -10.40
C ASP A 490 -16.42 2.01 -10.29
N GLY A 491 -17.72 2.21 -10.47
CA GLY A 491 -18.31 3.56 -10.51
C GLY A 491 -17.84 4.39 -11.69
N SER A 492 -17.35 3.76 -12.75
CA SER A 492 -16.79 4.38 -13.94
C SER A 492 -17.85 4.93 -14.91
N CYS A 493 -17.43 5.80 -15.84
CA CYS A 493 -18.28 6.34 -16.90
C CYS A 493 -17.46 6.69 -18.15
N ASN A 494 -17.82 6.16 -19.30
CA ASN A 494 -17.10 6.41 -20.54
C ASN A 494 -17.44 7.74 -21.24
N TYR A 495 -18.44 8.47 -20.73
CA TYR A 495 -18.92 9.76 -21.27
C TYR A 495 -19.33 9.73 -22.73
N GLY A 496 -19.81 8.59 -23.23
CA GLY A 496 -20.41 8.46 -24.54
C GLY A 496 -19.74 7.46 -25.49
N GLU A 497 -18.45 7.18 -25.29
CA GLU A 497 -17.70 6.24 -26.14
C GLU A 497 -16.81 5.34 -25.27
N GLU A 498 -16.81 4.03 -25.54
CA GLU A 498 -16.02 3.05 -24.78
C GLU A 498 -14.56 3.05 -25.23
N GLY A 499 -13.63 3.28 -24.29
CA GLY A 499 -12.20 3.26 -24.57
C GLY A 499 -11.69 4.52 -25.28
N ASP A 500 -10.63 4.35 -26.08
CA ASP A 500 -10.01 5.45 -26.81
C ASP A 500 -10.95 6.04 -27.88
N THR A 501 -10.88 7.35 -28.05
CA THR A 501 -11.73 8.08 -29.00
C THR A 501 -11.01 9.31 -29.55
N ASP A 502 -11.39 9.75 -30.77
CA ASP A 502 -10.98 11.01 -31.36
C ASP A 502 -12.06 12.11 -31.21
N ASN A 503 -13.16 11.82 -30.52
CA ASN A 503 -14.25 12.77 -30.31
C ASN A 503 -13.81 13.85 -29.30
N ALA A 504 -13.60 15.07 -29.81
CA ALA A 504 -13.09 16.18 -28.99
C ALA A 504 -13.99 16.53 -27.78
N ASP A 505 -15.32 16.44 -27.95
CA ASP A 505 -16.27 16.74 -26.87
C ASP A 505 -16.16 15.71 -25.74
N VAL A 506 -16.03 14.42 -26.08
CA VAL A 506 -15.81 13.33 -25.11
C VAL A 506 -14.47 13.50 -24.39
N LEU A 507 -13.39 13.78 -25.14
CA LEU A 507 -12.06 14.00 -24.57
C LEU A 507 -12.04 15.18 -23.60
N GLN A 508 -12.72 16.28 -23.94
CA GLN A 508 -12.83 17.45 -23.08
C GLN A 508 -13.56 17.15 -21.76
N ILE A 509 -14.66 16.39 -21.83
CA ILE A 509 -15.39 15.97 -20.61
C ILE A 509 -14.54 15.06 -19.76
N ARG A 510 -13.85 14.08 -20.35
CA ARG A 510 -12.97 13.15 -19.63
C ARG A 510 -11.84 13.89 -18.92
N GLU A 511 -11.14 14.80 -19.61
CA GLU A 511 -10.08 15.60 -18.99
C GLU A 511 -10.62 16.47 -17.85
N ARG A 512 -11.79 17.10 -18.02
CA ARG A 512 -12.47 17.86 -16.98
C ARG A 512 -12.79 17.00 -15.76
N GLN A 513 -13.28 15.79 -15.96
CA GLN A 513 -13.62 14.89 -14.88
C GLN A 513 -12.38 14.33 -14.15
N MET A 514 -11.28 14.04 -14.85
CA MET A 514 -10.01 13.71 -14.20
C MET A 514 -9.56 14.87 -13.28
N LYS A 515 -9.62 16.12 -13.75
CA LYS A 515 -9.30 17.31 -12.95
C LYS A 515 -10.23 17.45 -11.74
N ASN A 516 -11.53 17.20 -11.89
CA ASN A 516 -12.49 17.28 -10.80
C ASN A 516 -12.22 16.23 -9.71
N LEU A 517 -11.92 15.00 -10.10
CA LEU A 517 -11.59 13.91 -9.17
C LEU A 517 -10.29 14.20 -8.41
N LEU A 518 -9.24 14.67 -9.10
CA LEU A 518 -7.97 15.08 -8.48
C LEU A 518 -8.16 16.30 -7.55
N ALA A 519 -8.98 17.28 -7.96
CA ALA A 519 -9.30 18.42 -7.12
C ALA A 519 -10.07 17.98 -5.86
N THR A 520 -11.03 17.08 -5.99
CA THR A 520 -11.75 16.49 -4.85
C THR A 520 -10.79 15.82 -3.88
N LEU A 521 -9.87 15.00 -4.39
CA LEU A 521 -8.87 14.30 -3.59
C LEU A 521 -7.97 15.27 -2.81
N LEU A 522 -7.37 16.23 -3.52
CA LEU A 522 -6.33 17.10 -2.95
C LEU A 522 -6.89 18.29 -2.14
N LEU A 523 -8.16 18.66 -2.33
CA LEU A 523 -8.82 19.71 -1.53
C LEU A 523 -9.57 19.16 -0.31
N SER A 524 -9.85 17.86 -0.25
CA SER A 524 -10.55 17.22 0.87
C SER A 524 -9.70 17.19 2.14
N GLN A 525 -10.36 17.13 3.30
CA GLN A 525 -9.71 16.82 4.58
C GLN A 525 -9.35 15.32 4.62
N GLY A 526 -8.23 15.00 5.25
CA GLY A 526 -7.68 13.65 5.30
C GLY A 526 -6.30 13.57 4.67
N THR A 527 -5.76 12.37 4.53
CA THR A 527 -4.48 12.10 3.87
C THR A 527 -4.74 11.66 2.44
N PRO A 528 -4.40 12.47 1.43
CA PRO A 528 -4.61 12.09 0.03
C PRO A 528 -3.56 11.06 -0.42
N MET A 529 -4.00 10.03 -1.14
CA MET A 529 -3.18 9.08 -1.86
C MET A 529 -3.52 9.10 -3.34
N MET A 530 -2.52 9.24 -4.20
CA MET A 530 -2.64 9.28 -5.65
C MET A 530 -1.89 8.08 -6.25
N LEU A 531 -2.50 7.41 -7.22
CA LEU A 531 -1.83 6.37 -8.01
C LEU A 531 -0.83 7.01 -8.98
N ALA A 532 0.38 6.46 -9.03
CA ALA A 532 1.42 6.91 -9.95
C ALA A 532 1.00 6.73 -11.42
N GLY A 533 1.09 7.81 -12.18
CA GLY A 533 0.66 7.87 -13.57
C GLY A 533 -0.69 8.52 -13.78
N ASP A 534 -1.51 8.70 -12.75
CA ASP A 534 -2.79 9.40 -12.87
C ASP A 534 -2.59 10.86 -13.28
N GLU A 535 -1.50 11.51 -12.81
CA GLU A 535 -1.11 12.86 -13.21
C GLU A 535 -0.65 12.98 -14.67
N ARG A 536 -0.50 11.84 -15.35
CA ARG A 536 -0.12 11.74 -16.76
C ARG A 536 -1.23 11.10 -17.62
N ALA A 537 -2.40 10.90 -17.03
CA ALA A 537 -3.51 10.18 -17.65
C ALA A 537 -3.10 8.80 -18.22
N GLN A 538 -2.35 8.02 -17.44
CA GLN A 538 -1.97 6.64 -17.77
C GLN A 538 -3.21 5.78 -17.93
N SER A 539 -3.25 4.97 -18.99
CA SER A 539 -4.28 3.97 -19.23
C SER A 539 -3.69 2.57 -19.17
N GLN A 540 -4.47 1.63 -18.66
CA GLN A 540 -4.21 0.19 -18.72
C GLN A 540 -5.12 -0.51 -19.74
N GLY A 541 -5.70 0.29 -20.68
CA GLY A 541 -6.59 -0.21 -21.73
C GLY A 541 -7.89 -0.81 -21.19
N GLY A 542 -8.38 -0.31 -20.05
CA GLY A 542 -9.57 -0.82 -19.38
C GLY A 542 -9.34 -2.14 -18.60
N ASN A 543 -8.10 -2.58 -18.44
CA ASN A 543 -7.79 -3.69 -17.54
C ASN A 543 -7.76 -3.18 -16.10
N ASN A 544 -8.74 -3.60 -15.27
CA ASN A 544 -8.89 -3.17 -13.90
C ASN A 544 -8.31 -4.16 -12.86
N ASN A 545 -7.50 -5.15 -13.31
CA ASN A 545 -6.91 -6.16 -12.44
C ASN A 545 -5.55 -6.64 -12.99
N THR A 546 -4.61 -5.74 -13.13
CA THR A 546 -3.35 -5.96 -13.86
C THR A 546 -2.29 -6.72 -13.04
N TYR A 547 -2.70 -7.53 -12.07
CA TYR A 547 -1.81 -8.22 -11.11
C TYR A 547 -0.75 -9.10 -11.76
N CYS A 548 -0.99 -9.56 -12.99
CA CYS A 548 -0.12 -10.46 -13.75
C CYS A 548 0.49 -9.83 -15.02
N GLN A 549 0.41 -8.49 -15.18
CA GLN A 549 0.84 -7.79 -16.39
C GLN A 549 2.18 -7.07 -16.18
N ASP A 550 3.30 -7.81 -16.28
CA ASP A 550 4.65 -7.20 -16.26
C ASP A 550 5.07 -6.77 -17.68
N ASN A 551 4.32 -5.82 -18.26
CA ASN A 551 4.50 -5.34 -19.63
C ASN A 551 3.96 -3.90 -19.81
N GLU A 552 3.84 -3.45 -21.06
CA GLU A 552 3.40 -2.09 -21.42
C GLU A 552 1.98 -1.74 -20.97
N ILE A 553 1.15 -2.70 -20.59
CA ILE A 553 -0.19 -2.43 -20.03
C ILE A 553 -0.06 -1.65 -18.71
N THR A 554 0.93 -2.02 -17.88
CA THR A 554 1.12 -1.43 -16.55
C THR A 554 2.29 -0.46 -16.46
N TRP A 555 3.33 -0.66 -17.30
CA TRP A 555 4.51 0.19 -17.22
C TRP A 555 4.17 1.62 -17.63
N LEU A 556 4.51 2.59 -16.77
CA LEU A 556 4.23 4.00 -17.00
C LEU A 556 4.84 4.48 -18.31
N ASP A 557 4.01 5.06 -19.18
CA ASP A 557 4.45 5.65 -20.45
C ASP A 557 4.95 7.09 -20.23
N TRP A 558 6.27 7.22 -20.26
CA TRP A 558 6.93 8.51 -20.07
C TRP A 558 7.04 9.34 -21.36
N GLU A 559 6.84 8.73 -22.50
CA GLU A 559 6.99 9.39 -23.80
C GLU A 559 5.66 9.95 -24.33
N ASN A 560 4.55 9.26 -24.03
CA ASN A 560 3.23 9.66 -24.51
C ASN A 560 2.37 10.14 -23.30
N ASP A 561 2.16 11.44 -23.25
CA ASP A 561 1.22 12.06 -22.33
C ASP A 561 0.07 12.68 -23.13
N PRO A 562 -1.15 12.12 -23.08
CA PRO A 562 -2.28 12.62 -23.87
C PRO A 562 -2.73 14.02 -23.47
N THR A 563 -2.23 14.52 -22.33
CA THR A 563 -2.55 15.87 -21.84
C THR A 563 -1.43 16.88 -22.09
N ASP A 564 -0.33 16.48 -22.72
CA ASP A 564 0.85 17.33 -22.96
C ASP A 564 1.36 18.02 -21.67
N GLY A 565 1.31 17.30 -20.52
CA GLY A 565 1.75 17.80 -19.21
C GLY A 565 0.76 18.68 -18.47
N ARG A 566 -0.38 19.04 -19.07
CA ARG A 566 -1.39 19.92 -18.43
C ARG A 566 -1.92 19.32 -17.12
N LEU A 567 -2.17 17.99 -17.09
CA LEU A 567 -2.66 17.33 -15.88
C LEU A 567 -1.58 17.25 -14.79
N THR A 568 -0.32 17.02 -15.18
CA THR A 568 0.84 17.09 -14.27
C THR A 568 0.97 18.48 -13.63
N ASP A 569 0.89 19.55 -14.43
CA ASP A 569 0.96 20.93 -13.93
C ASP A 569 -0.26 21.28 -13.06
N PHE A 570 -1.42 20.73 -13.38
CA PHE A 570 -2.64 20.86 -12.58
C PHE A 570 -2.45 20.22 -11.18
N VAL A 571 -1.88 19.02 -11.08
CA VAL A 571 -1.58 18.36 -9.80
C VAL A 571 -0.59 19.19 -9.00
N LYS A 572 0.49 19.70 -9.61
CA LYS A 572 1.46 20.58 -8.95
C LYS A 572 0.78 21.84 -8.38
N ALA A 573 -0.11 22.45 -9.14
CA ALA A 573 -0.86 23.62 -8.67
C ALA A 573 -1.75 23.31 -7.47
N LEU A 574 -2.44 22.15 -7.47
CA LEU A 574 -3.29 21.70 -6.36
C LEU A 574 -2.49 21.39 -5.10
N THR A 575 -1.37 20.70 -5.20
CA THR A 575 -0.53 20.39 -4.04
C THR A 575 0.12 21.65 -3.46
N GLN A 576 0.49 22.61 -4.30
CA GLN A 576 0.94 23.94 -3.86
C GLN A 576 -0.19 24.72 -3.18
N LEU A 577 -1.42 24.65 -3.71
CA LEU A 577 -2.59 25.28 -3.10
C LEU A 577 -2.86 24.68 -1.71
N ARG A 578 -2.85 23.36 -1.59
CA ARG A 578 -3.01 22.64 -0.30
C ARG A 578 -1.94 23.05 0.71
N LYS A 579 -0.69 23.18 0.28
CA LYS A 579 0.41 23.64 1.13
C LYS A 579 0.30 25.10 1.52
N ARG A 580 -0.23 25.94 0.61
CA ARG A 580 -0.39 27.40 0.84
C ARG A 580 -1.46 27.70 1.88
N TYR A 581 -2.53 26.91 1.93
CA TYR A 581 -3.69 27.13 2.80
C TYR A 581 -3.83 26.01 3.83
N PRO A 582 -3.33 26.20 5.08
CA PRO A 582 -3.39 25.18 6.13
C PRO A 582 -4.80 24.68 6.44
N ILE A 583 -5.84 25.49 6.19
CA ILE A 583 -7.25 25.09 6.35
C ILE A 583 -7.61 23.86 5.50
N LEU A 584 -6.91 23.58 4.39
CA LEU A 584 -7.13 22.41 3.52
C LEU A 584 -6.48 21.13 4.08
N SER A 585 -5.58 21.23 5.06
CA SER A 585 -4.83 20.10 5.62
C SER A 585 -4.83 20.13 7.15
N ARG A 586 -6.00 20.28 7.75
CA ARG A 586 -6.12 20.44 9.20
C ARG A 586 -5.88 19.13 9.97
N GLY A 587 -5.20 19.24 11.10
CA GLY A 587 -5.04 18.15 12.06
C GLY A 587 -6.27 17.90 12.96
N ARG A 588 -7.40 18.59 12.74
CA ARG A 588 -8.65 18.44 13.51
C ARG A 588 -9.85 18.51 12.57
N PHE A 589 -10.91 17.76 12.90
CA PHE A 589 -12.15 17.81 12.14
C PHE A 589 -12.75 19.22 12.13
N LEU A 590 -13.29 19.59 10.98
CA LEU A 590 -14.17 20.74 10.82
C LEU A 590 -15.54 20.35 11.40
N ASN A 591 -16.11 21.14 12.27
CA ASN A 591 -17.32 20.75 12.98
C ASN A 591 -18.50 21.73 12.78
N GLY A 592 -18.30 22.85 12.08
CA GLY A 592 -19.31 23.87 11.83
C GLY A 592 -19.80 24.58 13.10
N GLN A 593 -19.13 24.42 14.24
CA GLN A 593 -19.50 25.08 15.48
C GLN A 593 -19.04 26.53 15.48
N TYR A 594 -19.86 27.38 16.09
CA TYR A 594 -19.55 28.79 16.25
C TYR A 594 -18.48 29.00 17.32
N ASN A 595 -17.38 29.62 16.92
CA ASN A 595 -16.35 30.07 17.84
C ASN A 595 -16.69 31.45 18.35
N GLU A 596 -17.04 31.58 19.66
CA GLU A 596 -17.43 32.82 20.27
C GLU A 596 -16.29 33.86 20.29
N GLU A 597 -15.03 33.44 20.40
CA GLU A 597 -13.87 34.32 20.41
C GLU A 597 -13.60 34.94 19.03
N ALA A 598 -13.75 34.13 17.96
CA ALA A 598 -13.53 34.57 16.60
C ALA A 598 -14.78 35.18 15.95
N GLY A 599 -15.98 34.95 16.52
CA GLY A 599 -17.23 35.35 15.91
C GLY A 599 -17.60 34.61 14.62
N LEU A 600 -16.97 33.45 14.37
CA LEU A 600 -17.03 32.73 13.09
C LEU A 600 -17.23 31.22 13.31
N ARG A 601 -17.72 30.52 12.27
CA ARG A 601 -17.70 29.05 12.17
C ARG A 601 -16.52 28.65 11.34
N ASP A 602 -15.94 27.46 11.62
CA ASP A 602 -14.80 26.96 10.85
C ASP A 602 -15.20 26.45 9.46
N LEU A 603 -16.46 26.03 9.31
CA LEU A 603 -17.04 25.70 8.01
C LEU A 603 -18.52 26.08 7.93
N THR A 604 -18.98 26.44 6.73
CA THR A 604 -20.40 26.61 6.41
C THR A 604 -20.68 26.08 5.01
N TRP A 605 -21.68 25.22 4.88
CA TRP A 605 -22.15 24.73 3.59
C TRP A 605 -23.21 25.67 3.05
N LEU A 606 -23.08 26.06 1.77
CA LEU A 606 -23.93 27.02 1.09
C LEU A 606 -24.64 26.39 -0.09
N ASN A 607 -25.92 26.67 -0.28
CA ASN A 607 -26.62 26.38 -1.50
C ASN A 607 -26.25 27.41 -2.60
N PRO A 608 -26.61 27.21 -3.87
CA PRO A 608 -26.32 28.16 -4.95
C PRO A 608 -26.89 29.59 -4.70
N GLY A 609 -27.95 29.74 -3.92
CA GLY A 609 -28.48 31.04 -3.54
C GLY A 609 -27.64 31.78 -2.49
N GLY A 610 -26.49 31.22 -2.04
CA GLY A 610 -25.59 31.85 -1.08
C GLY A 610 -26.05 31.77 0.38
N THR A 611 -27.10 30.98 0.67
CA THR A 611 -27.59 30.76 2.03
C THR A 611 -27.12 29.40 2.55
N GLU A 612 -27.07 29.26 3.89
CA GLU A 612 -26.70 27.99 4.53
C GLU A 612 -27.63 26.86 4.09
N MET A 613 -27.05 25.66 3.86
CA MET A 613 -27.79 24.45 3.54
C MET A 613 -28.70 24.04 4.70
N ASP A 614 -29.96 23.75 4.42
CA ASP A 614 -30.92 23.21 5.38
C ASP A 614 -31.27 21.74 5.05
N ASP A 615 -32.14 21.14 5.87
CA ASP A 615 -32.55 19.72 5.71
C ASP A 615 -33.18 19.45 4.32
N ALA A 616 -33.92 20.41 3.75
CA ALA A 616 -34.53 20.25 2.44
C ALA A 616 -33.48 20.20 1.33
N HIS A 617 -32.45 21.04 1.42
CA HIS A 617 -31.31 21.02 0.47
C HIS A 617 -30.50 19.73 0.59
N TRP A 618 -30.23 19.24 1.81
CA TRP A 618 -29.49 18.01 2.02
C TRP A 618 -30.23 16.73 1.56
N THR A 619 -31.55 16.76 1.59
CA THR A 619 -32.40 15.62 1.18
C THR A 619 -32.85 15.68 -0.29
N ASP A 620 -32.53 16.75 -1.01
CA ASP A 620 -32.83 16.85 -2.44
C ASP A 620 -31.93 15.90 -3.25
N ALA A 621 -32.51 14.84 -3.76
CA ALA A 621 -31.79 13.87 -4.58
C ALA A 621 -31.23 14.49 -5.89
N GLY A 622 -31.84 15.57 -6.38
CA GLY A 622 -31.40 16.30 -7.57
C GLY A 622 -30.22 17.27 -7.33
N ALA A 623 -29.87 17.54 -6.07
CA ALA A 623 -28.81 18.50 -5.74
C ALA A 623 -27.41 17.96 -6.14
N ARG A 624 -26.69 18.72 -6.95
CA ARG A 624 -25.34 18.39 -7.46
C ARG A 624 -24.37 19.57 -7.37
N SER A 625 -24.76 20.64 -6.71
CA SER A 625 -23.95 21.86 -6.62
C SER A 625 -23.98 22.41 -5.21
N VAL A 626 -22.85 22.80 -4.68
CA VAL A 626 -22.68 23.26 -3.31
C VAL A 626 -21.49 24.20 -3.17
N GLY A 627 -21.58 25.17 -2.28
CA GLY A 627 -20.48 26.01 -1.83
C GLY A 627 -20.00 25.57 -0.45
N LEU A 628 -18.70 25.53 -0.23
CA LEU A 628 -18.07 25.30 1.07
C LEU A 628 -17.27 26.54 1.47
N LEU A 629 -17.74 27.27 2.46
CA LEU A 629 -17.02 28.39 3.07
C LEU A 629 -16.18 27.85 4.22
N LEU A 630 -14.86 28.04 4.14
CA LEU A 630 -13.87 27.65 5.13
C LEU A 630 -13.24 28.89 5.78
N GLU A 631 -13.31 28.98 7.10
CA GLU A 631 -12.79 30.12 7.87
C GLU A 631 -11.54 29.71 8.65
N GLY A 632 -10.35 29.95 8.08
CA GLY A 632 -9.09 29.61 8.73
C GLY A 632 -8.89 30.25 10.10
N LYS A 633 -9.46 31.45 10.33
CA LYS A 633 -9.38 32.20 11.58
C LYS A 633 -10.27 31.63 12.68
N ALA A 634 -11.25 30.78 12.36
CA ALA A 634 -12.20 30.23 13.34
C ALA A 634 -11.64 29.12 14.23
N GLN A 635 -10.35 28.85 14.16
CA GLN A 635 -9.74 27.77 14.95
C GLN A 635 -9.66 28.10 16.44
N THR A 636 -10.30 27.29 17.29
CA THR A 636 -10.07 27.23 18.73
C THR A 636 -8.82 26.39 19.05
N SER A 637 -7.65 26.75 18.59
CA SER A 637 -6.45 26.06 19.02
C SER A 637 -5.64 26.98 19.92
N GLY A 638 -5.21 26.50 21.09
CA GLY A 638 -4.24 27.18 21.94
C GLY A 638 -2.87 27.39 21.27
N VAL A 639 -2.78 27.17 19.95
CA VAL A 639 -1.60 27.41 19.12
C VAL A 639 -1.79 28.78 18.44
N LYS A 640 -1.02 29.75 18.91
CA LYS A 640 -1.12 31.17 18.48
C LYS A 640 -0.64 31.43 17.04
N GLU A 641 -0.15 30.42 16.30
CA GLU A 641 0.52 30.63 15.01
C GLU A 641 -0.41 30.60 13.78
N LEU A 642 -1.70 30.26 13.93
CA LEU A 642 -2.64 30.17 12.82
C LEU A 642 -3.49 31.45 12.60
N ALA A 643 -3.11 32.57 13.19
CA ALA A 643 -3.84 33.85 13.10
C ALA A 643 -3.90 34.45 11.68
N ASN A 644 -3.15 33.88 10.71
CA ASN A 644 -3.04 34.34 9.33
C ASN A 644 -3.59 33.37 8.28
N ASP A 645 -4.34 32.32 8.67
CA ASP A 645 -4.95 31.41 7.70
C ASP A 645 -6.11 32.10 6.95
N ALA A 646 -6.28 31.71 5.68
CA ALA A 646 -7.21 32.38 4.76
C ALA A 646 -8.65 31.93 4.95
N THR A 647 -9.58 32.79 4.54
CA THR A 647 -10.97 32.43 4.27
C THR A 647 -11.07 31.96 2.82
N LEU A 648 -11.56 30.74 2.59
CA LEU A 648 -11.75 30.16 1.27
C LEU A 648 -13.21 29.84 1.01
N LEU A 649 -13.64 30.04 -0.24
CA LEU A 649 -14.91 29.53 -0.74
C LEU A 649 -14.61 28.52 -1.85
N ILE A 650 -15.01 27.26 -1.66
CA ILE A 650 -14.91 26.21 -2.65
C ILE A 650 -16.30 26.01 -3.25
N VAL A 651 -16.45 26.31 -4.53
CA VAL A 651 -17.69 26.09 -5.29
C VAL A 651 -17.53 24.81 -6.10
N ILE A 652 -18.43 23.85 -5.88
CA ILE A 652 -18.44 22.55 -6.53
C ILE A 652 -19.73 22.41 -7.32
N ASN A 653 -19.62 22.16 -8.62
CA ASN A 653 -20.74 21.96 -9.52
C ASN A 653 -20.56 20.65 -10.28
N ALA A 654 -21.17 19.54 -9.84
CA ALA A 654 -21.19 18.28 -10.57
C ALA A 654 -22.30 18.20 -11.62
N TYR A 655 -23.16 19.22 -11.69
CA TYR A 655 -24.22 19.30 -12.72
C TYR A 655 -23.64 19.53 -14.12
N HIS A 656 -24.32 19.05 -15.14
CA HIS A 656 -23.87 19.14 -16.53
C HIS A 656 -24.10 20.48 -17.18
N GLU A 657 -24.74 21.43 -16.49
CA GLU A 657 -24.96 22.80 -16.90
C GLU A 657 -24.31 23.79 -15.92
N GLY A 658 -24.16 25.05 -16.35
CA GLY A 658 -23.69 26.12 -15.48
C GLY A 658 -24.69 26.45 -14.39
N VAL A 659 -24.21 26.70 -13.17
CA VAL A 659 -25.03 27.07 -12.00
C VAL A 659 -24.55 28.39 -11.44
N THR A 660 -25.47 29.38 -11.31
CA THR A 660 -25.13 30.65 -10.71
C THR A 660 -25.12 30.54 -9.17
N PHE A 661 -24.00 30.90 -8.58
CA PHE A 661 -23.83 31.02 -7.13
C PHE A 661 -23.84 32.47 -6.69
N THR A 662 -24.61 32.77 -5.68
CA THR A 662 -24.51 34.03 -4.96
C THR A 662 -23.33 33.94 -3.98
N LEU A 663 -22.35 34.82 -4.13
CA LEU A 663 -21.17 34.88 -3.29
C LEU A 663 -21.49 35.46 -1.91
N PRO A 664 -20.96 34.90 -0.80
CA PRO A 664 -21.17 35.44 0.52
C PRO A 664 -20.68 36.89 0.63
N SER A 665 -21.51 37.76 1.20
CA SER A 665 -21.15 39.15 1.53
C SER A 665 -20.91 39.25 3.04
N ALA A 666 -19.89 39.98 3.45
CA ALA A 666 -19.68 40.39 4.84
C ALA A 666 -20.18 41.83 5.07
N ASP A 667 -20.25 42.26 6.34
CA ASP A 667 -20.62 43.66 6.71
C ASP A 667 -19.62 44.70 6.16
N GLU A 668 -18.41 44.29 5.80
CA GLU A 668 -17.42 45.08 5.06
C GLU A 668 -17.31 44.56 3.61
N PRO A 669 -16.92 45.38 2.64
CA PRO A 669 -16.76 44.95 1.26
C PRO A 669 -15.69 43.85 1.17
N VAL A 670 -16.14 42.63 0.87
CA VAL A 670 -15.29 41.44 0.66
C VAL A 670 -15.03 41.28 -0.84
N HIS A 671 -13.77 41.13 -1.19
CA HIS A 671 -13.38 40.82 -2.57
C HIS A 671 -12.99 39.34 -2.68
N TRP A 672 -13.79 38.59 -3.41
CA TRP A 672 -13.46 37.20 -3.77
C TRP A 672 -12.52 37.17 -4.98
N LYS A 673 -11.39 36.54 -4.81
CA LYS A 673 -10.39 36.34 -5.87
C LYS A 673 -10.34 34.87 -6.24
N LEU A 674 -10.52 34.54 -7.52
CA LEU A 674 -10.37 33.18 -7.98
C LEU A 674 -8.90 32.74 -7.81
N ALA A 675 -8.67 31.74 -6.97
CA ALA A 675 -7.36 31.19 -6.67
C ALA A 675 -7.05 29.95 -7.52
N PHE A 676 -8.09 29.21 -7.93
CA PHE A 676 -7.96 27.96 -8.66
C PHE A 676 -9.28 27.54 -9.33
N SER A 677 -9.23 26.91 -10.50
CA SER A 677 -10.39 26.28 -11.13
C SER A 677 -10.00 25.04 -11.94
N THR A 678 -10.93 24.06 -12.01
CA THR A 678 -10.82 22.93 -12.94
C THR A 678 -11.25 23.30 -14.37
N ASP A 679 -11.86 24.48 -14.55
CA ASP A 679 -12.17 25.04 -15.87
C ASP A 679 -11.06 25.99 -16.32
N GLU A 680 -10.34 25.61 -17.38
CA GLU A 680 -9.23 26.40 -17.93
C GLU A 680 -9.67 27.71 -18.62
N ALA A 681 -10.95 27.84 -18.93
CA ALA A 681 -11.47 29.10 -19.48
C ALA A 681 -11.57 30.21 -18.44
N LEU A 682 -11.45 29.88 -17.15
CA LEU A 682 -11.44 30.83 -16.04
C LEU A 682 -9.99 31.21 -15.71
N GLU A 683 -9.64 32.45 -15.95
CA GLU A 683 -8.33 32.98 -15.56
C GLU A 683 -8.25 33.23 -14.06
N VAL A 684 -7.20 32.71 -13.43
CA VAL A 684 -6.89 33.01 -12.01
C VAL A 684 -6.71 34.52 -11.87
N ASP A 685 -7.19 35.07 -10.77
CA ASP A 685 -7.17 36.50 -10.44
C ASP A 685 -8.24 37.38 -11.12
N MET A 686 -9.07 36.83 -11.99
CA MET A 686 -10.05 37.55 -12.78
C MET A 686 -11.47 37.50 -12.17
N MET A 687 -11.67 38.13 -11.01
CA MET A 687 -13.04 38.46 -10.58
C MET A 687 -13.20 39.99 -10.54
N PRO A 688 -14.31 40.55 -11.08
CA PRO A 688 -14.59 41.97 -10.93
C PRO A 688 -14.72 42.31 -9.43
N ALA A 689 -14.09 43.42 -9.03
CA ALA A 689 -14.26 43.92 -7.67
C ALA A 689 -15.76 44.15 -7.41
N GLY A 690 -16.28 43.58 -6.29
CA GLY A 690 -17.71 43.70 -5.90
C GLY A 690 -18.65 42.75 -6.65
N ALA A 691 -18.17 41.69 -7.34
CA ALA A 691 -19.05 40.68 -7.88
C ALA A 691 -19.82 39.98 -6.76
N SER A 692 -21.15 39.95 -6.89
CA SER A 692 -22.06 39.26 -5.96
C SER A 692 -22.48 37.88 -6.44
N GLU A 693 -22.16 37.54 -7.68
CA GLU A 693 -22.55 36.28 -8.30
C GLU A 693 -21.38 35.70 -9.11
N PHE A 694 -21.35 34.37 -9.18
CA PHE A 694 -20.41 33.57 -9.99
C PHE A 694 -21.17 32.49 -10.75
N LEU A 695 -21.02 32.45 -12.06
CA LEU A 695 -21.51 31.34 -12.86
C LEU A 695 -20.49 30.20 -12.82
N ALA A 696 -20.73 29.20 -11.98
CA ALA A 696 -19.93 27.99 -11.92
C ALA A 696 -20.11 27.20 -13.23
N PRO A 697 -19.02 26.91 -13.94
CA PRO A 697 -19.09 26.12 -15.16
C PRO A 697 -19.67 24.72 -14.96
N PRO A 698 -20.17 24.06 -16.02
CA PRO A 698 -20.58 22.67 -15.95
C PRO A 698 -19.44 21.78 -15.46
N ARG A 699 -19.74 20.86 -14.52
CA ARG A 699 -18.76 19.90 -13.98
C ARG A 699 -17.44 20.56 -13.60
N SER A 700 -17.47 21.44 -12.57
CA SER A 700 -16.28 22.20 -12.18
C SER A 700 -16.13 22.33 -10.67
N VAL A 701 -14.88 22.55 -10.26
CA VAL A 701 -14.50 23.00 -8.93
C VAL A 701 -13.80 24.35 -9.09
N SER A 702 -14.20 25.35 -8.30
CA SER A 702 -13.56 26.66 -8.26
C SER A 702 -13.27 27.06 -6.81
N VAL A 703 -12.06 27.53 -6.54
CA VAL A 703 -11.61 27.96 -5.21
C VAL A 703 -11.37 29.47 -5.23
N PHE A 704 -12.02 30.17 -4.31
CA PHE A 704 -11.86 31.61 -4.12
C PHE A 704 -11.18 31.88 -2.78
N GLU A 705 -10.30 32.86 -2.78
CA GLU A 705 -9.69 33.45 -1.58
C GLU A 705 -10.36 34.77 -1.27
N CYS A 706 -10.77 34.95 -0.02
CA CYS A 706 -11.28 36.25 0.47
C CYS A 706 -10.11 37.21 0.70
N LYS A 707 -10.15 38.37 0.08
CA LYS A 707 -9.25 39.51 0.33
C LYS A 707 -10.00 40.63 1.01
N ASN A 708 -9.51 41.07 2.15
CA ASN A 708 -9.95 42.31 2.76
C ASN A 708 -9.15 43.45 2.11
N ASP A 709 -9.82 44.55 1.75
CA ASP A 709 -9.13 45.78 1.37
C ASP A 709 -8.30 46.25 2.57
N GLN A 710 -6.96 46.24 2.44
CA GLN A 710 -6.05 46.88 3.39
C GLN A 710 -6.01 48.39 3.16
#